data_4a4ea1b59c1122ceae196d0aaebf3c50
#
_entry.id   4a4ea1b59c1122ceae196d0aaebf3c50
#
_cell.length_a   1.000
_cell.length_b   1.000
_cell.length_c   1.000
_cell.angle_alpha   90.00
_cell.angle_beta   90.00
_cell.angle_gamma   90.00
#
_symmetry.space_group_name_H-M   'P 1'
#
loop_
_entity.id
_entity.type
_entity.pdbx_description
1 polymer ?
#
loop_
_entity_poly.entity_id
_entity_poly.type
_entity_poly.pdbx_seq_one_letter_code
_entity_poly.pdbx_strand_id
1 'polypeptide(L)'
;MSKIPSHIVDEIMQTALVEEVVGEFVQLKRAGSNLKGLSPFTDEKTPSFVVSPAKQIFKCFSTGIGGTVVTFLMEKEHFTYPEALRWLADKYGIDIPEARKQTKEELESISEKESLFVINDFANQYFQNNMHSRDEGRSIGLSYFAERGYDSEIIEKFQLGYCMDKSDDFTKAAIKKGYKKEYLAKVGLIKAKEDRTFDFYRGRVIFPIHSISGRVLGFGGRTLKNDKKVAKYYNSPESPIYNKSEILYGLYFSKGEIIKRDECLLCEGYTDVISLFQSGIQNVVSSSGTSLTKEQVRLVKRYTQNLTILYDGDAAGIKASFRGIDLILEEGLNVQVVMFPDGEDPDSYAKSHSNEELAELIEKSKQDFITFKASVLMTGMDDDPIKKSKLIREVVQSVSLIPDQITRSVYVQEVAKKFDMQERTISNELMKLLRSKANKGDRFSTQYEPQESVPKVQNQSSLAQKSIKNEEYELDLIRFMILFGSEEVLIPSNENEKKCCVIELICNELSKDELTFDNEQYRQIYDMFEKGIEENVLLTASYFKKLENQSIVSFVSSLESNEIELSYNWIQKYNIYTKSESDNLYKSVMNSIYNFKYHKVDELLLKIKNEIKNSKSSDDEMLTLLGEQMSYERIKKMLSDKLGRIILK
;
A
#
# COMPACT_ATOMS: atom_id res chain seq x y z
N MET A 1 8.56 -0.74 -16.06
CA MET A 1 9.20 0.55 -15.75
C MET A 1 10.69 0.35 -15.79
N SER A 2 11.45 1.23 -16.47
CA SER A 2 12.92 1.13 -16.52
C SER A 2 13.50 1.33 -15.12
N LYS A 3 14.42 0.46 -14.73
CA LYS A 3 15.13 0.54 -13.45
C LYS A 3 16.05 1.77 -13.49
N ILE A 4 15.90 2.68 -12.52
CA ILE A 4 16.79 3.84 -12.39
C ILE A 4 18.20 3.32 -12.08
N PRO A 5 19.25 3.76 -12.78
CA PRO A 5 20.63 3.30 -12.54
C PRO A 5 21.06 3.58 -11.09
N SER A 6 21.80 2.65 -10.49
CA SER A 6 22.20 2.75 -9.08
C SER A 6 22.99 4.03 -8.77
N HIS A 7 23.87 4.47 -9.68
CA HIS A 7 24.66 5.71 -9.49
C HIS A 7 23.77 6.96 -9.45
N ILE A 8 22.62 6.98 -10.18
CA ILE A 8 21.65 8.07 -10.12
C ILE A 8 20.83 8.00 -8.84
N VAL A 9 20.46 6.78 -8.38
CA VAL A 9 19.84 6.63 -7.06
C VAL A 9 20.77 7.16 -5.97
N ASP A 10 22.08 6.87 -6.07
CA ASP A 10 23.10 7.37 -5.15
C ASP A 10 23.19 8.91 -5.20
N GLU A 11 23.20 9.50 -6.38
CA GLU A 11 23.22 10.96 -6.58
C GLU A 11 21.98 11.63 -5.98
N ILE A 12 20.77 11.08 -6.23
CA ILE A 12 19.53 11.56 -5.65
C ILE A 12 19.58 11.47 -4.13
N MET A 13 19.99 10.33 -3.57
CA MET A 13 20.06 10.12 -2.13
C MET A 13 21.11 10.96 -1.41
N GLN A 14 22.16 11.38 -2.12
CA GLN A 14 23.18 12.29 -1.58
C GLN A 14 22.74 13.75 -1.65
N THR A 15 21.97 14.12 -2.65
CA THR A 15 21.54 15.51 -2.90
C THR A 15 20.25 15.85 -2.14
N ALA A 16 19.33 14.91 -2.04
CA ALA A 16 18.02 15.15 -1.42
C ALA A 16 18.14 15.05 0.12
N LEU A 17 18.18 16.20 0.77
CA LEU A 17 18.26 16.29 2.23
C LEU A 17 16.89 16.02 2.87
N VAL A 18 16.84 15.07 3.81
CA VAL A 18 15.59 14.65 4.46
C VAL A 18 14.92 15.82 5.21
N GLU A 19 15.68 16.68 5.86
CA GLU A 19 15.16 17.84 6.58
C GLU A 19 14.56 18.90 5.66
N GLU A 20 15.07 19.03 4.44
CA GLU A 20 14.60 19.99 3.46
C GLU A 20 13.29 19.51 2.82
N VAL A 21 13.27 18.26 2.37
CA VAL A 21 12.07 17.68 1.76
C VAL A 21 10.94 17.54 2.78
N VAL A 22 11.22 17.00 3.96
CA VAL A 22 10.21 16.89 5.04
C VAL A 22 9.73 18.24 5.51
N GLY A 23 10.60 19.25 5.53
CA GLY A 23 10.27 20.62 5.95
C GLY A 23 9.19 21.29 5.08
N GLU A 24 8.96 20.82 3.84
CA GLU A 24 7.86 21.29 2.99
C GLU A 24 6.49 20.77 3.44
N PHE A 25 6.46 19.65 4.15
CA PHE A 25 5.23 18.98 4.58
C PHE A 25 4.96 19.13 6.07
N VAL A 26 6.02 19.32 6.88
CA VAL A 26 5.98 19.31 8.34
C VAL A 26 6.72 20.50 8.91
N GLN A 27 6.09 21.25 9.80
CA GLN A 27 6.76 22.30 10.54
C GLN A 27 7.73 21.70 11.56
N LEU A 28 9.02 21.72 11.25
CA LEU A 28 10.08 21.16 12.08
C LEU A 28 10.69 22.21 13.02
N LYS A 29 10.95 21.83 14.28
CA LYS A 29 11.64 22.63 15.29
C LYS A 29 12.90 21.91 15.77
N ARG A 30 13.97 22.61 16.05
CA ARG A 30 15.22 22.03 16.56
C ARG A 30 15.01 21.38 17.93
N ALA A 31 15.54 20.16 18.08
CA ALA A 31 15.55 19.37 19.31
C ALA A 31 16.93 18.66 19.43
N GLY A 32 17.93 19.37 19.97
CA GLY A 32 19.32 18.91 19.99
C GLY A 32 19.92 18.88 18.59
N SER A 33 20.53 17.74 18.21
CA SER A 33 21.07 17.46 16.88
C SER A 33 20.00 17.13 15.84
N ASN A 34 18.79 16.82 16.29
CA ASN A 34 17.66 16.41 15.45
C ASN A 34 16.63 17.54 15.29
N LEU A 35 15.67 17.32 14.38
CA LEU A 35 14.49 18.16 14.21
C LEU A 35 13.25 17.38 14.64
N LYS A 36 12.26 18.06 15.21
CA LYS A 36 11.03 17.44 15.72
C LYS A 36 9.81 18.20 15.26
N GLY A 37 8.73 17.49 14.91
CA GLY A 37 7.45 18.05 14.48
C GLY A 37 6.28 17.16 14.86
N LEU A 38 5.07 17.61 14.52
CA LEU A 38 3.88 16.74 14.58
C LEU A 38 3.92 15.72 13.44
N SER A 39 3.36 14.53 13.69
CA SER A 39 3.31 13.49 12.68
C SER A 39 2.51 13.94 11.44
N PRO A 40 3.06 13.78 10.23
CA PRO A 40 2.28 13.96 9.00
C PRO A 40 1.40 12.77 8.65
N PHE A 41 1.47 11.68 9.44
CA PHE A 41 0.79 10.40 9.18
C PHE A 41 -0.41 10.17 10.11
N THR A 42 -0.54 10.94 11.20
CA THR A 42 -1.64 10.85 12.16
C THR A 42 -1.87 12.19 12.85
N ASP A 43 -3.10 12.45 13.26
CA ASP A 43 -3.42 13.65 14.04
C ASP A 43 -2.92 13.47 15.48
N GLU A 44 -2.01 14.36 15.93
CA GLU A 44 -1.46 14.34 17.28
C GLU A 44 -1.26 15.76 17.82
N LYS A 45 -1.34 15.91 19.13
CA LYS A 45 -1.09 17.20 19.82
C LYS A 45 0.34 17.34 20.32
N THR A 46 1.03 16.22 20.50
CA THR A 46 2.40 16.18 21.02
C THR A 46 3.35 15.73 19.91
N PRO A 47 4.40 16.50 19.59
CA PRO A 47 5.32 16.13 18.52
C PRO A 47 5.97 14.77 18.76
N SER A 48 5.75 13.83 17.85
CA SER A 48 6.35 12.49 17.86
C SER A 48 7.21 12.19 16.63
N PHE A 49 7.20 13.07 15.63
CA PHE A 49 7.93 12.93 14.39
C PHE A 49 9.33 13.54 14.53
N VAL A 50 10.37 12.74 14.31
CA VAL A 50 11.78 13.14 14.46
C VAL A 50 12.51 12.96 13.14
N VAL A 51 13.29 13.96 12.74
CA VAL A 51 14.17 13.92 11.57
C VAL A 51 15.60 14.07 12.04
N SER A 52 16.48 13.19 11.58
CA SER A 52 17.92 13.23 11.86
C SER A 52 18.70 13.67 10.63
N PRO A 53 19.12 14.95 10.54
CA PRO A 53 19.92 15.44 9.42
C PRO A 53 21.26 14.71 9.28
N ALA A 54 21.90 14.35 10.41
CA ALA A 54 23.21 13.66 10.38
C ALA A 54 23.11 12.25 9.80
N LYS A 55 21.99 11.53 10.04
CA LYS A 55 21.77 10.16 9.55
C LYS A 55 20.94 10.11 8.26
N GLN A 56 20.40 11.25 7.81
CA GLN A 56 19.50 11.38 6.65
C GLN A 56 18.29 10.44 6.71
N ILE A 57 17.66 10.34 7.90
CA ILE A 57 16.48 9.51 8.17
C ILE A 57 15.44 10.26 8.99
N PHE A 58 14.21 9.78 8.93
CA PHE A 58 13.15 10.21 9.83
C PHE A 58 12.59 9.01 10.61
N LYS A 59 11.94 9.29 11.74
CA LYS A 59 11.17 8.34 12.54
C LYS A 59 9.94 9.02 13.13
N CYS A 60 8.78 8.42 12.91
CA CYS A 60 7.53 8.76 13.58
C CYS A 60 7.29 7.76 14.72
N PHE A 61 7.38 8.22 15.97
CA PHE A 61 7.24 7.34 17.14
C PHE A 61 5.78 6.97 17.44
N SER A 62 4.79 7.76 16.97
CA SER A 62 3.37 7.46 17.15
C SER A 62 2.88 6.35 16.22
N THR A 63 3.39 6.29 14.98
CA THR A 63 2.97 5.30 13.97
C THR A 63 3.97 4.17 13.76
N GLY A 64 5.20 4.31 14.28
CA GLY A 64 6.28 3.36 14.02
C GLY A 64 6.95 3.51 12.64
N ILE A 65 6.44 4.37 11.74
CA ILE A 65 6.97 4.60 10.39
C ILE A 65 8.33 5.29 10.48
N GLY A 66 9.29 4.84 9.69
CA GLY A 66 10.62 5.46 9.62
C GLY A 66 11.35 5.04 8.35
N GLY A 67 12.37 5.82 7.95
CA GLY A 67 13.13 5.55 6.74
C GLY A 67 13.88 6.75 6.21
N THR A 68 14.21 6.73 4.94
CA THR A 68 14.89 7.80 4.21
C THR A 68 13.89 8.81 3.62
N VAL A 69 14.40 9.85 2.95
CA VAL A 69 13.58 10.82 2.20
C VAL A 69 12.67 10.15 1.17
N VAL A 70 13.13 9.08 0.52
CA VAL A 70 12.33 8.29 -0.43
C VAL A 70 11.19 7.58 0.28
N THR A 71 11.46 6.92 1.41
CA THR A 71 10.44 6.29 2.24
C THR A 71 9.40 7.31 2.71
N PHE A 72 9.84 8.53 3.11
CA PHE A 72 8.94 9.60 3.51
C PHE A 72 7.93 9.95 2.41
N LEU A 73 8.41 10.15 1.17
CA LEU A 73 7.55 10.47 0.03
C LEU A 73 6.61 9.30 -0.33
N MET A 74 7.10 8.07 -0.21
CA MET A 74 6.27 6.89 -0.42
C MET A 74 5.13 6.81 0.58
N GLU A 75 5.41 7.05 1.86
CA GLU A 75 4.40 7.00 2.93
C GLU A 75 3.48 8.23 2.94
N LYS A 76 4.01 9.42 2.65
CA LYS A 76 3.24 10.67 2.69
C LYS A 76 2.43 10.93 1.44
N GLU A 77 3.04 10.75 0.27
CA GLU A 77 2.43 11.01 -1.04
C GLU A 77 1.94 9.74 -1.74
N HIS A 78 2.23 8.56 -1.13
CA HIS A 78 1.90 7.23 -1.67
C HIS A 78 2.48 6.98 -3.07
N PHE A 79 3.68 7.52 -3.28
CA PHE A 79 4.44 7.23 -4.47
C PHE A 79 4.98 5.80 -4.42
N THR A 80 5.14 5.17 -5.57
CA THR A 80 6.01 4.01 -5.69
C THR A 80 7.48 4.46 -5.60
N TYR A 81 8.37 3.54 -5.28
CA TYR A 81 9.80 3.84 -5.20
C TYR A 81 10.37 4.59 -6.43
N PRO A 82 10.08 4.17 -7.68
CA PRO A 82 10.52 4.93 -8.85
C PRO A 82 9.86 6.31 -9.00
N GLU A 83 8.62 6.48 -8.55
CA GLU A 83 7.91 7.78 -8.58
C GLU A 83 8.54 8.75 -7.58
N ALA A 84 8.85 8.29 -6.37
CA ALA A 84 9.53 9.09 -5.35
C ALA A 84 10.94 9.54 -5.82
N LEU A 85 11.70 8.65 -6.44
CA LEU A 85 13.01 8.99 -6.99
C LEU A 85 12.91 10.02 -8.13
N ARG A 86 11.94 9.90 -9.03
CA ARG A 86 11.72 10.87 -10.10
C ARG A 86 11.32 12.24 -9.54
N TRP A 87 10.44 12.26 -8.56
CA TRP A 87 10.01 13.49 -7.90
C TRP A 87 11.23 14.22 -7.27
N LEU A 88 12.11 13.48 -6.59
CA LEU A 88 13.34 14.03 -6.03
C LEU A 88 14.29 14.52 -7.13
N ALA A 89 14.46 13.74 -8.18
CA ALA A 89 15.32 14.13 -9.31
C ALA A 89 14.83 15.42 -9.98
N ASP A 90 13.53 15.52 -10.24
CA ASP A 90 12.92 16.73 -10.80
C ASP A 90 13.12 17.94 -9.88
N LYS A 91 12.93 17.75 -8.56
CA LYS A 91 13.08 18.81 -7.56
C LYS A 91 14.51 19.35 -7.51
N TYR A 92 15.51 18.48 -7.59
CA TYR A 92 16.93 18.85 -7.47
C TYR A 92 17.64 19.02 -8.82
N GLY A 93 16.92 18.92 -9.94
CA GLY A 93 17.48 19.08 -11.28
C GLY A 93 18.46 17.98 -11.66
N ILE A 94 18.27 16.77 -11.15
CA ILE A 94 19.08 15.61 -11.47
C ILE A 94 18.48 14.92 -12.69
N ASP A 95 19.23 14.85 -13.77
CA ASP A 95 18.82 14.10 -14.95
C ASP A 95 18.92 12.61 -14.66
N ILE A 96 17.79 11.89 -14.75
CA ILE A 96 17.78 10.44 -14.72
C ILE A 96 18.08 9.92 -16.13
N PRO A 97 19.32 9.47 -16.41
CA PRO A 97 19.61 8.84 -17.69
C PRO A 97 18.85 7.53 -17.73
N GLU A 98 17.99 7.39 -18.70
CA GLU A 98 17.25 6.15 -18.89
C GLU A 98 18.22 5.00 -19.18
N ALA A 99 18.38 4.12 -18.20
CA ALA A 99 19.30 3.00 -18.29
C ALA A 99 18.78 1.92 -19.24
N ARG A 100 19.20 1.98 -20.40
CA ARG A 100 19.47 1.06 -21.52
C ARG A 100 19.65 1.93 -22.74
N LYS A 101 20.47 1.52 -23.72
CA LYS A 101 20.27 2.02 -25.09
C LYS A 101 18.84 1.67 -25.47
N GLN A 102 17.92 2.59 -25.17
CA GLN A 102 16.54 2.47 -25.59
C GLN A 102 16.55 2.32 -27.09
N THR A 103 15.78 1.39 -27.58
CA THR A 103 15.56 1.32 -29.02
C THR A 103 14.99 2.68 -29.45
N LYS A 104 15.29 3.08 -30.67
CA LYS A 104 14.76 4.33 -31.23
C LYS A 104 13.25 4.44 -31.03
N GLU A 105 12.55 3.32 -31.06
CA GLU A 105 11.12 3.15 -30.81
C GLU A 105 10.71 3.46 -29.36
N GLU A 106 11.51 3.07 -28.35
CA GLU A 106 11.23 3.38 -26.94
C GLU A 106 11.43 4.86 -26.62
N LEU A 107 12.48 5.52 -27.18
CA LEU A 107 12.69 6.96 -27.07
C LEU A 107 11.55 7.76 -27.73
N GLU A 108 11.11 7.31 -28.91
CA GLU A 108 9.97 7.91 -29.61
C GLU A 108 8.68 7.76 -28.78
N SER A 109 8.46 6.60 -28.13
CA SER A 109 7.30 6.35 -27.27
C SER A 109 7.28 7.24 -26.02
N ILE A 110 8.41 7.49 -25.37
CA ILE A 110 8.52 8.38 -24.20
C ILE A 110 8.29 9.82 -24.61
N SER A 111 8.97 10.28 -25.67
CA SER A 111 8.78 11.61 -26.24
C SER A 111 7.33 11.83 -26.68
N GLU A 112 6.69 10.77 -27.19
CA GLU A 112 5.27 10.83 -27.53
C GLU A 112 4.40 11.01 -26.28
N LYS A 113 4.57 10.21 -25.22
CA LYS A 113 3.79 10.34 -23.97
C LYS A 113 3.91 11.73 -23.36
N GLU A 114 5.12 12.28 -23.28
CA GLU A 114 5.32 13.64 -22.77
C GLU A 114 4.61 14.68 -23.67
N SER A 115 4.65 14.52 -24.97
CA SER A 115 3.90 15.38 -25.91
C SER A 115 2.38 15.29 -25.68
N LEU A 116 1.85 14.10 -25.38
CA LEU A 116 0.43 13.90 -25.07
C LEU A 116 0.03 14.60 -23.75
N PHE A 117 0.88 14.58 -22.73
CA PHE A 117 0.63 15.32 -21.49
C PHE A 117 0.61 16.83 -21.72
N VAL A 118 1.60 17.37 -22.42
CA VAL A 118 1.67 18.81 -22.75
C VAL A 118 0.42 19.25 -23.52
N ILE A 119 -0.10 18.41 -24.41
CA ILE A 119 -1.34 18.65 -25.14
C ILE A 119 -2.55 18.69 -24.23
N ASN A 120 -2.66 17.76 -23.29
CA ASN A 120 -3.77 17.73 -22.33
C ASN A 120 -3.71 18.93 -21.37
N ASP A 121 -2.53 19.32 -20.91
CA ASP A 121 -2.36 20.52 -20.08
C ASP A 121 -2.77 21.79 -20.84
N PHE A 122 -2.39 21.92 -22.11
CA PHE A 122 -2.86 23.00 -22.96
C PHE A 122 -4.38 22.99 -23.15
N ALA A 123 -4.97 21.82 -23.41
CA ALA A 123 -6.42 21.67 -23.55
C ALA A 123 -7.16 22.06 -22.25
N ASN A 124 -6.65 21.66 -21.12
CA ASN A 124 -7.21 21.99 -19.82
C ASN A 124 -7.23 23.50 -19.57
N GLN A 125 -6.10 24.17 -19.78
CA GLN A 125 -6.01 25.63 -19.69
C GLN A 125 -6.94 26.32 -20.68
N TYR A 126 -7.03 25.80 -21.92
CA TYR A 126 -7.88 26.34 -22.95
C TYR A 126 -9.38 26.27 -22.58
N PHE A 127 -9.85 25.15 -22.04
CA PHE A 127 -11.24 24.99 -21.62
C PHE A 127 -11.59 25.85 -20.40
N GLN A 128 -10.68 25.99 -19.44
CA GLN A 128 -10.83 26.92 -18.30
C GLN A 128 -10.91 28.38 -18.80
N ASN A 129 -9.96 28.78 -19.65
CA ASN A 129 -9.95 30.14 -20.22
C ASN A 129 -11.23 30.43 -21.02
N ASN A 130 -11.73 29.48 -21.78
CA ASN A 130 -13.00 29.64 -22.52
C ASN A 130 -14.16 29.90 -21.54
N MET A 131 -14.22 29.16 -20.45
CA MET A 131 -15.30 29.29 -19.45
C MET A 131 -15.30 30.67 -18.78
N HIS A 132 -14.13 31.22 -18.48
CA HIS A 132 -14.00 32.47 -17.74
C HIS A 132 -13.95 33.71 -18.62
N SER A 133 -13.41 33.62 -19.84
CA SER A 133 -13.07 34.79 -20.67
C SER A 133 -14.03 35.03 -21.82
N ARG A 134 -14.76 34.02 -22.32
CA ARG A 134 -15.66 34.13 -23.44
C ARG A 134 -17.12 34.21 -23.01
N ASP A 135 -17.95 34.99 -23.75
CA ASP A 135 -19.36 35.19 -23.39
C ASP A 135 -20.17 33.90 -23.39
N GLU A 136 -20.02 33.02 -24.38
CA GLU A 136 -20.65 31.70 -24.41
C GLU A 136 -20.19 30.85 -23.24
N GLY A 137 -18.89 30.85 -22.90
CA GLY A 137 -18.35 30.12 -21.78
C GLY A 137 -18.92 30.56 -20.43
N ARG A 138 -19.05 31.87 -20.23
CA ARG A 138 -19.65 32.45 -19.03
C ARG A 138 -21.15 32.16 -18.94
N SER A 139 -21.88 32.45 -20.01
CA SER A 139 -23.36 32.34 -20.03
C SER A 139 -23.87 30.90 -20.04
N ILE A 140 -23.07 29.94 -20.51
CA ILE A 140 -23.46 28.51 -20.55
C ILE A 140 -22.67 27.69 -19.58
N GLY A 141 -21.32 27.67 -19.70
CA GLY A 141 -20.46 26.81 -18.91
C GLY A 141 -20.41 27.18 -17.43
N LEU A 142 -20.11 28.44 -17.12
CA LEU A 142 -20.02 28.91 -15.75
C LEU A 142 -21.41 28.95 -15.09
N SER A 143 -22.45 29.40 -15.81
CA SER A 143 -23.84 29.38 -15.31
C SER A 143 -24.29 27.97 -14.94
N TYR A 144 -23.95 26.97 -15.75
CA TYR A 144 -24.27 25.56 -15.43
C TYR A 144 -23.69 25.11 -14.09
N PHE A 145 -22.42 25.45 -13.81
CA PHE A 145 -21.80 25.09 -12.53
C PHE A 145 -22.37 25.91 -11.37
N ALA A 146 -22.67 27.19 -11.59
CA ALA A 146 -23.32 28.05 -10.61
C ALA A 146 -24.77 27.56 -10.28
N GLU A 147 -25.55 27.15 -11.29
CA GLU A 147 -26.88 26.55 -11.11
C GLU A 147 -26.81 25.21 -10.35
N ARG A 148 -25.67 24.52 -10.44
CA ARG A 148 -25.40 23.32 -9.64
C ARG A 148 -24.95 23.63 -8.21
N GLY A 149 -24.80 24.89 -7.86
CA GLY A 149 -24.36 25.32 -6.54
C GLY A 149 -22.85 25.21 -6.30
N TYR A 150 -22.05 25.07 -7.37
CA TYR A 150 -20.60 25.02 -7.22
C TYR A 150 -20.01 26.42 -7.03
N ASP A 151 -19.21 26.59 -5.99
CA ASP A 151 -18.50 27.81 -5.73
C ASP A 151 -17.25 27.98 -6.62
N SER A 152 -16.65 29.17 -6.61
CA SER A 152 -15.47 29.48 -7.43
C SER A 152 -14.24 28.67 -7.00
N GLU A 153 -14.10 28.35 -5.72
CA GLU A 153 -12.97 27.59 -5.17
C GLU A 153 -13.00 26.14 -5.69
N ILE A 154 -14.16 25.52 -5.70
CA ILE A 154 -14.36 24.16 -6.21
C ILE A 154 -14.16 24.09 -7.73
N ILE A 155 -14.68 25.08 -8.47
CA ILE A 155 -14.51 25.18 -9.93
C ILE A 155 -13.01 25.27 -10.29
N GLU A 156 -12.27 26.10 -9.57
CA GLU A 156 -10.82 26.26 -9.77
C GLU A 156 -10.05 25.02 -9.35
N LYS A 157 -10.36 24.46 -8.17
CA LYS A 157 -9.69 23.26 -7.62
C LYS A 157 -9.81 22.06 -8.55
N PHE A 158 -11.00 21.78 -9.07
CA PHE A 158 -11.24 20.68 -10.01
C PHE A 158 -10.92 21.07 -11.47
N GLN A 159 -10.48 22.31 -11.70
CA GLN A 159 -10.06 22.85 -13.00
C GLN A 159 -11.17 22.70 -14.07
N LEU A 160 -12.43 22.91 -13.67
CA LEU A 160 -13.56 22.74 -14.54
C LEU A 160 -13.51 23.71 -15.73
N GLY A 161 -14.04 23.33 -16.87
CA GLY A 161 -13.94 24.12 -18.09
C GLY A 161 -15.14 23.99 -19.01
N TYR A 162 -15.05 24.67 -20.14
CA TYR A 162 -16.06 24.64 -21.20
C TYR A 162 -15.43 24.59 -22.60
N CYS A 163 -15.90 23.66 -23.43
CA CYS A 163 -15.55 23.57 -24.83
C CYS A 163 -16.64 24.26 -25.67
N MET A 164 -16.27 25.30 -26.44
CA MET A 164 -17.18 26.11 -27.24
C MET A 164 -18.02 25.26 -28.20
N ASP A 165 -19.27 25.68 -28.50
CA ASP A 165 -20.14 25.00 -29.47
C ASP A 165 -19.79 25.36 -30.92
N LYS A 166 -18.51 25.36 -31.25
CA LYS A 166 -17.97 25.54 -32.60
C LYS A 166 -17.31 24.25 -33.05
N SER A 167 -17.33 23.99 -34.37
CA SER A 167 -16.90 22.69 -34.89
C SER A 167 -15.40 22.40 -34.67
N ASP A 168 -14.54 23.42 -34.71
CA ASP A 168 -13.08 23.29 -34.75
C ASP A 168 -12.32 24.43 -34.03
N ASP A 169 -12.95 25.07 -33.05
CA ASP A 169 -12.38 26.21 -32.30
C ASP A 169 -11.13 25.82 -31.54
N PHE A 170 -11.19 24.71 -30.76
CA PHE A 170 -10.04 24.13 -30.07
C PHE A 170 -8.98 23.65 -31.07
N THR A 171 -9.40 22.92 -32.11
CA THR A 171 -8.51 22.40 -33.16
C THR A 171 -7.65 23.50 -33.78
N LYS A 172 -8.27 24.64 -34.15
CA LYS A 172 -7.57 25.78 -34.73
C LYS A 172 -6.57 26.40 -33.73
N ALA A 173 -6.97 26.54 -32.48
CA ALA A 173 -6.11 27.08 -31.41
C ALA A 173 -4.90 26.17 -31.17
N ALA A 174 -5.10 24.87 -31.11
CA ALA A 174 -4.05 23.89 -30.89
C ALA A 174 -3.03 23.85 -32.05
N ILE A 175 -3.52 23.84 -33.29
CA ILE A 175 -2.66 23.88 -34.49
C ILE A 175 -1.86 25.19 -34.56
N LYS A 176 -2.48 26.33 -34.25
CA LYS A 176 -1.79 27.62 -34.17
C LYS A 176 -0.65 27.64 -33.16
N LYS A 177 -0.76 26.84 -32.07
CA LYS A 177 0.29 26.63 -31.06
C LYS A 177 1.36 25.62 -31.50
N GLY A 178 1.19 24.97 -32.66
CA GLY A 178 2.16 24.01 -33.19
C GLY A 178 1.90 22.54 -32.84
N TYR A 179 0.77 22.21 -32.19
CA TYR A 179 0.45 20.83 -31.87
C TYR A 179 0.02 20.03 -33.11
N LYS A 180 0.53 18.80 -33.21
CA LYS A 180 0.24 17.90 -34.34
C LYS A 180 -1.17 17.29 -34.21
N LYS A 181 -1.92 17.27 -35.32
CA LYS A 181 -3.28 16.72 -35.40
C LYS A 181 -3.34 15.25 -34.93
N GLU A 182 -2.32 14.48 -35.25
CA GLU A 182 -2.22 13.06 -34.88
C GLU A 182 -2.26 12.87 -33.35
N TYR A 183 -1.52 13.67 -32.59
CA TYR A 183 -1.49 13.61 -31.13
C TYR A 183 -2.80 14.12 -30.51
N LEU A 184 -3.39 15.17 -31.08
CA LEU A 184 -4.72 15.67 -30.68
C LEU A 184 -5.81 14.60 -30.85
N ALA A 185 -5.76 13.83 -31.95
CA ALA A 185 -6.67 12.71 -32.17
C ALA A 185 -6.38 11.53 -31.24
N LYS A 186 -5.10 11.26 -30.95
CA LYS A 186 -4.66 10.14 -30.10
C LYS A 186 -5.12 10.29 -28.65
N VAL A 187 -5.16 11.50 -28.10
CA VAL A 187 -5.74 11.78 -26.77
C VAL A 187 -7.25 12.04 -26.80
N GLY A 188 -7.89 11.94 -27.97
CA GLY A 188 -9.33 12.08 -28.12
C GLY A 188 -9.87 13.49 -27.96
N LEU A 189 -9.07 14.53 -28.20
CA LEU A 189 -9.51 15.93 -28.19
C LEU A 189 -10.20 16.34 -29.47
N ILE A 190 -9.86 15.68 -30.57
CA ILE A 190 -10.45 15.91 -31.91
C ILE A 190 -10.88 14.58 -32.56
N LYS A 191 -11.86 14.65 -33.44
CA LYS A 191 -12.23 13.56 -34.36
C LYS A 191 -11.90 13.97 -35.79
N ALA A 192 -11.15 13.13 -36.48
CA ALA A 192 -10.93 13.25 -37.91
C ALA A 192 -11.93 12.37 -38.67
N LYS A 193 -12.68 12.94 -39.63
CA LYS A 193 -13.56 12.19 -40.54
C LYS A 193 -13.31 12.72 -41.93
N GLU A 194 -12.72 11.86 -42.80
CA GLU A 194 -12.29 12.24 -44.17
C GLU A 194 -11.39 13.49 -44.09
N ASP A 195 -11.74 14.58 -44.76
CA ASP A 195 -10.97 15.84 -44.79
C ASP A 195 -11.36 16.85 -43.69
N ARG A 196 -12.27 16.47 -42.77
CA ARG A 196 -12.78 17.38 -41.73
C ARG A 196 -12.36 16.93 -40.34
N THR A 197 -11.94 17.90 -39.54
CA THR A 197 -11.65 17.71 -38.12
C THR A 197 -12.69 18.42 -37.27
N PHE A 198 -13.11 17.78 -36.19
CA PHE A 198 -14.12 18.31 -35.25
C PHE A 198 -13.60 18.21 -33.81
N ASP A 199 -13.90 19.23 -33.01
CA ASP A 199 -13.65 19.20 -31.59
C ASP A 199 -14.54 18.13 -30.91
N PHE A 200 -13.91 17.20 -30.18
CA PHE A 200 -14.63 16.04 -29.62
C PHE A 200 -15.62 16.46 -28.56
N TYR A 201 -15.28 17.46 -27.77
CA TYR A 201 -16.09 17.95 -26.63
C TYR A 201 -16.96 19.17 -26.96
N ARG A 202 -17.19 19.47 -28.21
CA ARG A 202 -17.97 20.63 -28.67
C ARG A 202 -19.26 20.82 -27.87
N GLY A 203 -19.49 22.03 -27.32
CA GLY A 203 -20.70 22.44 -26.58
C GLY A 203 -20.88 21.66 -25.28
N ARG A 204 -19.79 21.27 -24.58
CA ARG A 204 -19.82 20.50 -23.36
C ARG A 204 -19.06 21.22 -22.24
N VAL A 205 -19.58 21.07 -21.02
CA VAL A 205 -18.82 21.35 -19.81
C VAL A 205 -17.81 20.21 -19.58
N ILE A 206 -16.63 20.57 -19.09
CA ILE A 206 -15.44 19.70 -19.04
C ILE A 206 -15.04 19.41 -17.62
N PHE A 207 -14.77 18.14 -17.35
CA PHE A 207 -14.26 17.59 -16.10
C PHE A 207 -12.88 16.97 -16.37
N PRO A 208 -11.77 17.63 -15.99
CA PRO A 208 -10.43 17.08 -16.19
C PRO A 208 -10.21 15.86 -15.29
N ILE A 209 -9.59 14.82 -15.84
CA ILE A 209 -9.28 13.58 -15.14
C ILE A 209 -7.80 13.58 -14.83
N HIS A 210 -7.45 13.52 -13.54
CA HIS A 210 -6.07 13.65 -13.06
C HIS A 210 -5.43 12.29 -12.75
N SER A 211 -4.13 12.21 -12.97
CA SER A 211 -3.29 11.15 -12.42
C SER A 211 -3.15 11.30 -10.91
N ILE A 212 -2.58 10.31 -10.24
CA ILE A 212 -2.24 10.37 -8.80
C ILE A 212 -1.30 11.55 -8.48
N SER A 213 -0.45 11.95 -9.44
CA SER A 213 0.47 13.08 -9.32
C SER A 213 -0.11 14.43 -9.74
N GLY A 214 -1.36 14.48 -10.20
CA GLY A 214 -2.06 15.72 -10.57
C GLY A 214 -1.94 16.13 -12.06
N ARG A 215 -1.27 15.34 -12.91
CA ARG A 215 -1.21 15.59 -14.35
C ARG A 215 -2.54 15.23 -15.01
N VAL A 216 -2.98 15.99 -15.99
CA VAL A 216 -4.23 15.74 -16.71
C VAL A 216 -4.06 14.59 -17.70
N LEU A 217 -4.78 13.51 -17.48
CA LEU A 217 -4.75 12.29 -18.29
C LEU A 217 -5.77 12.31 -19.43
N GLY A 218 -6.89 12.96 -19.21
CA GLY A 218 -8.02 13.03 -20.14
C GLY A 218 -9.15 13.88 -19.58
N PHE A 219 -10.31 13.78 -20.19
CA PHE A 219 -11.45 14.63 -19.86
C PHE A 219 -12.76 13.84 -19.90
N GLY A 220 -13.68 14.21 -19.01
CA GLY A 220 -15.11 13.94 -19.14
C GLY A 220 -15.80 15.18 -19.69
N GLY A 221 -16.74 15.01 -20.61
CA GLY A 221 -17.49 16.11 -21.19
C GLY A 221 -19.00 15.87 -21.16
N ARG A 222 -19.77 16.69 -20.39
CA ARG A 222 -21.22 16.59 -20.28
C ARG A 222 -21.90 17.55 -21.25
N THR A 223 -22.84 17.04 -22.08
CA THR A 223 -23.68 17.92 -22.90
C THR A 223 -24.77 18.58 -22.06
N LEU A 224 -25.05 19.84 -22.36
CA LEU A 224 -26.17 20.59 -21.78
C LEU A 224 -27.41 20.58 -22.70
N LYS A 225 -27.29 20.01 -23.91
CA LYS A 225 -28.40 19.89 -24.87
C LYS A 225 -29.30 18.71 -24.44
N ASN A 226 -30.61 18.94 -24.48
CA ASN A 226 -31.61 17.94 -24.13
C ASN A 226 -31.98 17.08 -25.38
N ASP A 227 -30.98 16.49 -26.03
CA ASP A 227 -31.14 15.62 -27.18
C ASP A 227 -30.91 14.16 -26.78
N LYS A 228 -31.96 13.34 -26.78
CA LYS A 228 -31.90 11.89 -26.40
C LYS A 228 -31.00 11.06 -27.35
N LYS A 229 -30.63 11.59 -28.53
CA LYS A 229 -29.75 10.91 -29.48
C LYS A 229 -28.27 11.12 -29.17
N VAL A 230 -27.93 12.04 -28.29
CA VAL A 230 -26.55 12.36 -27.89
C VAL A 230 -26.28 11.86 -26.50
N ALA A 231 -25.24 11.07 -26.33
CA ALA A 231 -24.86 10.59 -24.99
C ALA A 231 -24.57 11.78 -24.05
N LYS A 232 -25.16 11.72 -22.85
CA LYS A 232 -25.07 12.74 -21.80
C LYS A 232 -23.60 13.05 -21.45
N TYR A 233 -22.76 12.02 -21.32
CA TYR A 233 -21.35 12.13 -21.04
C TYR A 233 -20.50 11.51 -22.16
N TYR A 234 -19.39 12.15 -22.50
CA TYR A 234 -18.31 11.63 -23.29
C TYR A 234 -17.03 11.62 -22.43
N ASN A 235 -16.34 10.50 -22.36
CA ASN A 235 -15.03 10.40 -21.74
C ASN A 235 -13.97 10.28 -22.84
N SER A 236 -12.73 10.74 -22.55
CA SER A 236 -11.58 10.48 -23.41
C SER A 236 -11.53 8.99 -23.80
N PRO A 237 -11.17 8.67 -25.04
CA PRO A 237 -10.88 7.29 -25.43
C PRO A 237 -9.60 6.80 -24.72
N GLU A 238 -9.40 5.50 -24.72
CA GLU A 238 -8.12 4.90 -24.27
C GLU A 238 -6.96 5.50 -25.06
N SER A 239 -5.87 5.81 -24.37
CA SER A 239 -4.68 6.39 -24.98
C SER A 239 -3.41 5.92 -24.24
N PRO A 240 -2.20 6.18 -24.76
CA PRO A 240 -0.96 5.82 -24.07
C PRO A 240 -0.78 6.43 -22.68
N ILE A 241 -1.56 7.48 -22.32
CA ILE A 241 -1.52 8.17 -21.02
C ILE A 241 -2.82 8.03 -20.23
N TYR A 242 -3.88 7.45 -20.79
CA TYR A 242 -5.18 7.33 -20.14
C TYR A 242 -5.77 5.93 -20.32
N ASN A 243 -5.89 5.21 -19.21
CA ASN A 243 -6.56 3.91 -19.13
C ASN A 243 -7.71 4.02 -18.11
N LYS A 244 -8.95 3.95 -18.59
CA LYS A 244 -10.15 4.10 -17.73
C LYS A 244 -10.22 3.07 -16.61
N SER A 245 -9.73 1.88 -16.88
CA SER A 245 -9.79 0.78 -15.91
C SER A 245 -8.84 0.95 -14.72
N GLU A 246 -7.87 1.86 -14.81
CA GLU A 246 -6.82 2.06 -13.82
C GLU A 246 -6.92 3.41 -13.09
N ILE A 247 -7.98 4.19 -13.35
CA ILE A 247 -8.10 5.57 -12.86
C ILE A 247 -9.41 5.73 -12.08
N LEU A 248 -9.36 6.48 -11.00
CA LEU A 248 -10.51 6.95 -10.24
C LEU A 248 -10.54 8.48 -10.27
N TYR A 249 -11.69 9.05 -10.66
CA TYR A 249 -11.89 10.50 -10.64
C TYR A 249 -11.90 11.02 -9.19
N GLY A 250 -11.29 12.15 -8.97
CA GLY A 250 -11.21 12.77 -7.65
C GLY A 250 -10.05 12.27 -6.78
N LEU A 251 -9.44 11.12 -7.08
CA LEU A 251 -8.42 10.50 -6.23
C LEU A 251 -7.23 11.42 -5.94
N TYR A 252 -6.78 12.21 -6.90
CA TYR A 252 -5.71 13.20 -6.69
C TYR A 252 -6.02 14.16 -5.52
N PHE A 253 -7.25 14.63 -5.46
CA PHE A 253 -7.70 15.58 -4.42
C PHE A 253 -8.05 14.88 -3.10
N SER A 254 -8.52 13.63 -3.17
CA SER A 254 -9.11 12.91 -2.04
C SER A 254 -8.13 12.03 -1.28
N LYS A 255 -6.98 11.67 -1.86
CA LYS A 255 -6.02 10.70 -1.28
C LYS A 255 -5.61 11.03 0.16
N GLY A 256 -5.39 12.30 0.50
CA GLY A 256 -5.01 12.73 1.84
C GLY A 256 -6.10 12.49 2.88
N GLU A 257 -7.37 12.82 2.54
CA GLU A 257 -8.51 12.60 3.44
C GLU A 257 -8.89 11.11 3.52
N ILE A 258 -8.71 10.33 2.44
CA ILE A 258 -8.89 8.87 2.47
C ILE A 258 -7.97 8.24 3.53
N ILE A 259 -6.70 8.61 3.54
CA ILE A 259 -5.73 8.11 4.52
C ILE A 259 -6.09 8.56 5.92
N LYS A 260 -6.37 9.85 6.09
CA LYS A 260 -6.68 10.45 7.39
C LYS A 260 -7.92 9.84 8.05
N ARG A 261 -8.96 9.55 7.25
CA ARG A 261 -10.20 8.92 7.72
C ARG A 261 -10.15 7.40 7.72
N ASP A 262 -9.10 6.81 7.14
CA ASP A 262 -8.97 5.38 6.86
C ASP A 262 -10.20 4.81 6.14
N GLU A 263 -10.79 5.60 5.24
CA GLU A 263 -11.99 5.22 4.50
C GLU A 263 -12.04 5.92 3.14
N CYS A 264 -12.41 5.20 2.09
CA CYS A 264 -12.69 5.71 0.76
C CYS A 264 -14.18 5.58 0.45
N LEU A 265 -14.83 6.67 0.04
CA LEU A 265 -16.19 6.67 -0.47
C LEU A 265 -16.16 6.58 -2.00
N LEU A 266 -16.88 5.63 -2.57
CA LEU A 266 -16.97 5.41 -4.02
C LEU A 266 -18.37 5.73 -4.50
N CYS A 267 -18.53 6.72 -5.39
CA CYS A 267 -19.76 7.06 -6.08
C CYS A 267 -19.66 6.81 -7.60
N GLU A 268 -20.73 7.12 -8.36
CA GLU A 268 -20.82 6.77 -9.78
C GLU A 268 -20.23 7.84 -10.71
N GLY A 269 -20.48 9.13 -10.45
CA GLY A 269 -20.25 10.21 -11.40
C GLY A 269 -19.30 11.31 -10.94
N TYR A 270 -18.96 12.17 -11.88
CA TYR A 270 -18.12 13.36 -11.66
C TYR A 270 -18.79 14.36 -10.71
N THR A 271 -20.10 14.58 -10.90
CA THR A 271 -20.87 15.56 -10.13
C THR A 271 -21.01 15.13 -8.67
N ASP A 272 -21.15 13.84 -8.43
CA ASP A 272 -21.28 13.29 -7.06
C ASP A 272 -20.00 13.56 -6.26
N VAL A 273 -18.81 13.29 -6.88
CA VAL A 273 -17.52 13.59 -6.26
C VAL A 273 -17.42 15.08 -5.91
N ILE A 274 -17.73 15.96 -6.86
CA ILE A 274 -17.55 17.41 -6.68
C ILE A 274 -18.50 17.93 -5.61
N SER A 275 -19.77 17.53 -5.63
CA SER A 275 -20.80 17.95 -4.65
C SER A 275 -20.47 17.45 -3.24
N LEU A 276 -20.10 16.19 -3.08
CA LEU A 276 -19.65 15.66 -1.80
C LEU A 276 -18.38 16.34 -1.31
N PHE A 277 -17.43 16.57 -2.18
CA PHE A 277 -16.17 17.24 -1.84
C PHE A 277 -16.42 18.68 -1.35
N GLN A 278 -17.27 19.43 -2.03
CA GLN A 278 -17.68 20.79 -1.62
C GLN A 278 -18.40 20.79 -0.27
N SER A 279 -19.21 19.76 0.01
CA SER A 279 -19.90 19.59 1.30
C SER A 279 -18.98 19.13 2.45
N GLY A 280 -17.65 19.07 2.23
CA GLY A 280 -16.66 18.68 3.25
C GLY A 280 -16.40 17.18 3.35
N ILE A 281 -17.03 16.37 2.51
CA ILE A 281 -16.81 14.92 2.42
C ILE A 281 -15.74 14.69 1.34
N GLN A 282 -14.46 14.84 1.73
CA GLN A 282 -13.34 14.90 0.80
C GLN A 282 -12.66 13.56 0.51
N ASN A 283 -13.03 12.49 1.20
CA ASN A 283 -12.52 11.13 0.98
C ASN A 283 -13.30 10.36 -0.10
N VAL A 284 -13.73 11.04 -1.15
CA VAL A 284 -14.65 10.52 -2.17
C VAL A 284 -13.99 10.43 -3.55
N VAL A 285 -14.28 9.34 -4.28
CA VAL A 285 -13.83 9.08 -5.66
C VAL A 285 -14.96 8.51 -6.50
N SER A 286 -14.82 8.51 -7.85
CA SER A 286 -15.76 7.79 -8.70
C SER A 286 -15.08 6.98 -9.81
N SER A 287 -15.78 5.92 -10.25
CA SER A 287 -15.42 5.13 -11.43
C SER A 287 -15.76 5.82 -12.76
N SER A 288 -16.52 6.93 -12.70
CA SER A 288 -16.83 7.85 -13.80
C SER A 288 -17.45 7.20 -15.05
N GLY A 289 -18.53 6.45 -14.85
CA GLY A 289 -19.33 5.86 -15.94
C GLY A 289 -18.72 4.58 -16.54
N THR A 290 -17.87 3.92 -15.79
CA THR A 290 -17.43 2.54 -16.04
C THR A 290 -17.80 1.64 -14.87
N SER A 291 -18.06 0.34 -15.13
CA SER A 291 -18.14 -0.62 -14.03
C SER A 291 -16.82 -0.66 -13.28
N LEU A 292 -16.88 -0.76 -11.96
CA LEU A 292 -15.69 -0.89 -11.10
C LEU A 292 -14.78 -2.04 -11.57
N THR A 293 -13.49 -1.81 -11.59
CA THR A 293 -12.46 -2.78 -12.00
C THR A 293 -11.59 -3.23 -10.83
N LYS A 294 -10.89 -4.36 -10.99
CA LYS A 294 -9.92 -4.82 -9.98
C LYS A 294 -8.77 -3.84 -9.80
N GLU A 295 -8.32 -3.23 -10.89
CA GLU A 295 -7.24 -2.26 -10.89
C GLU A 295 -7.63 -1.00 -10.09
N GLN A 296 -8.85 -0.52 -10.24
CA GLN A 296 -9.39 0.59 -9.45
C GLN A 296 -9.52 0.24 -7.96
N VAL A 297 -9.97 -0.99 -7.63
CA VAL A 297 -10.01 -1.46 -6.23
C VAL A 297 -8.59 -1.55 -5.64
N ARG A 298 -7.63 -2.10 -6.38
CA ARG A 298 -6.21 -2.14 -5.96
C ARG A 298 -5.62 -0.75 -5.79
N LEU A 299 -6.08 0.22 -6.58
CA LEU A 299 -5.67 1.60 -6.42
C LEU A 299 -6.16 2.18 -5.09
N VAL A 300 -7.43 1.95 -4.70
CA VAL A 300 -7.94 2.34 -3.38
C VAL A 300 -7.19 1.64 -2.25
N LYS A 301 -6.91 0.34 -2.42
CA LYS A 301 -6.19 -0.49 -1.43
C LYS A 301 -4.82 0.07 -1.03
N ARG A 302 -4.19 0.88 -1.87
CA ARG A 302 -2.93 1.58 -1.55
C ARG A 302 -3.09 2.62 -0.44
N TYR A 303 -4.31 3.08 -0.18
CA TYR A 303 -4.60 4.21 0.72
C TYR A 303 -5.40 3.80 1.96
N THR A 304 -6.28 2.80 1.84
CA THR A 304 -7.12 2.30 2.94
C THR A 304 -7.57 0.86 2.69
N GLN A 305 -7.92 0.16 3.75
CA GLN A 305 -8.57 -1.16 3.67
C GLN A 305 -10.11 -1.06 3.69
N ASN A 306 -10.68 0.14 3.86
CA ASN A 306 -12.11 0.35 4.06
C ASN A 306 -12.71 1.12 2.87
N LEU A 307 -13.64 0.51 2.15
CA LEU A 307 -14.32 1.10 1.01
C LEU A 307 -15.84 1.09 1.24
N THR A 308 -16.43 2.28 1.22
CA THR A 308 -17.87 2.47 1.31
C THR A 308 -18.43 2.88 -0.05
N ILE A 309 -19.35 2.11 -0.60
CA ILE A 309 -20.00 2.41 -1.87
C ILE A 309 -21.27 3.23 -1.61
N LEU A 310 -21.37 4.35 -2.30
CA LEU A 310 -22.57 5.21 -2.29
C LEU A 310 -23.38 4.93 -3.55
N TYR A 311 -24.56 4.33 -3.39
CA TYR A 311 -25.43 3.99 -4.49
C TYR A 311 -26.63 4.92 -4.60
N ASP A 312 -26.99 5.22 -5.85
CA ASP A 312 -28.24 5.89 -6.17
C ASP A 312 -29.43 5.01 -5.76
N GLY A 313 -30.53 5.62 -5.33
CA GLY A 313 -31.75 4.92 -4.89
C GLY A 313 -32.54 4.26 -6.03
N ASP A 314 -31.89 3.75 -7.08
CA ASP A 314 -32.55 3.14 -8.23
C ASP A 314 -32.30 1.62 -8.36
N ALA A 315 -33.28 0.91 -9.00
CA ALA A 315 -33.19 -0.55 -9.15
C ALA A 315 -32.10 -1.03 -10.12
N ALA A 316 -31.55 -0.17 -10.99
CA ALA A 316 -30.50 -0.54 -11.94
C ALA A 316 -29.11 -0.54 -11.26
N GLY A 317 -28.88 0.39 -10.33
CA GLY A 317 -27.70 0.46 -9.49
C GLY A 317 -27.52 -0.78 -8.61
N ILE A 318 -28.61 -1.37 -8.14
CA ILE A 318 -28.59 -2.53 -7.24
C ILE A 318 -27.89 -3.77 -7.83
N LYS A 319 -28.11 -4.12 -9.11
CA LYS A 319 -27.41 -5.26 -9.73
C LYS A 319 -25.94 -4.98 -10.01
N ALA A 320 -25.61 -3.74 -10.34
CA ALA A 320 -24.23 -3.32 -10.51
C ALA A 320 -23.47 -3.36 -9.17
N SER A 321 -24.17 -3.07 -8.05
CA SER A 321 -23.62 -3.07 -6.71
C SER A 321 -23.06 -4.43 -6.29
N PHE A 322 -23.78 -5.51 -6.55
CA PHE A 322 -23.34 -6.85 -6.14
C PHE A 322 -22.01 -7.26 -6.76
N ARG A 323 -21.82 -6.93 -8.05
CA ARG A 323 -20.53 -7.17 -8.73
C ARG A 323 -19.42 -6.30 -8.14
N GLY A 324 -19.70 -5.04 -7.83
CA GLY A 324 -18.75 -4.14 -7.18
C GLY A 324 -18.30 -4.66 -5.81
N ILE A 325 -19.28 -5.07 -4.97
CA ILE A 325 -19.02 -5.68 -3.67
C ILE A 325 -18.11 -6.91 -3.82
N ASP A 326 -18.45 -7.82 -4.73
CA ASP A 326 -17.69 -9.06 -4.94
C ASP A 326 -16.23 -8.79 -5.37
N LEU A 327 -16.00 -7.80 -6.23
CA LEU A 327 -14.65 -7.37 -6.63
C LEU A 327 -13.83 -6.81 -5.44
N ILE A 328 -14.47 -6.01 -4.58
CA ILE A 328 -13.84 -5.42 -3.41
C ILE A 328 -13.43 -6.50 -2.41
N LEU A 329 -14.34 -7.44 -2.13
CA LEU A 329 -14.08 -8.58 -1.25
C LEU A 329 -12.97 -9.49 -1.79
N GLU A 330 -12.93 -9.73 -3.11
CA GLU A 330 -11.90 -10.55 -3.76
C GLU A 330 -10.48 -9.95 -3.60
N GLU A 331 -10.37 -8.62 -3.62
CA GLU A 331 -9.12 -7.90 -3.37
C GLU A 331 -8.80 -7.76 -1.87
N GLY A 332 -9.68 -8.23 -0.98
CA GLY A 332 -9.48 -8.29 0.47
C GLY A 332 -9.67 -6.96 1.20
N LEU A 333 -10.50 -6.05 0.68
CA LEU A 333 -10.91 -4.85 1.39
C LEU A 333 -12.22 -5.11 2.14
N ASN A 334 -12.42 -4.33 3.21
CA ASN A 334 -13.70 -4.22 3.90
C ASN A 334 -14.65 -3.37 3.04
N VAL A 335 -15.90 -3.83 2.88
CA VAL A 335 -16.88 -3.12 2.08
C VAL A 335 -18.13 -2.80 2.90
N GLN A 336 -18.50 -1.54 2.87
CA GLN A 336 -19.80 -1.05 3.35
C GLN A 336 -20.59 -0.44 2.20
N VAL A 337 -21.90 -0.31 2.40
CA VAL A 337 -22.82 0.22 1.40
C VAL A 337 -23.72 1.26 2.06
N VAL A 338 -23.91 2.37 1.37
CA VAL A 338 -24.90 3.40 1.69
C VAL A 338 -25.88 3.49 0.52
N MET A 339 -27.15 3.39 0.79
CA MET A 339 -28.22 3.66 -0.18
C MET A 339 -28.80 5.05 0.09
N PHE A 340 -28.84 5.87 -0.94
CA PHE A 340 -29.57 7.13 -0.86
C PHE A 340 -31.08 6.89 -0.93
N PRO A 341 -31.91 7.83 -0.45
CA PRO A 341 -33.38 7.72 -0.55
C PRO A 341 -33.85 7.58 -1.99
N ASP A 342 -35.03 6.95 -2.20
CA ASP A 342 -35.60 6.71 -3.52
C ASP A 342 -35.67 7.99 -4.38
N GLY A 343 -35.00 7.93 -5.56
CA GLY A 343 -34.94 9.05 -6.53
C GLY A 343 -33.89 10.09 -6.24
N GLU A 344 -33.09 9.93 -5.19
CA GLU A 344 -31.94 10.78 -4.85
C GLU A 344 -30.62 10.10 -5.23
N ASP A 345 -29.65 10.91 -5.64
CA ASP A 345 -28.25 10.56 -5.80
C ASP A 345 -27.39 11.46 -4.87
N PRO A 346 -26.10 11.17 -4.68
CA PRO A 346 -25.24 11.98 -3.82
C PRO A 346 -25.21 13.47 -4.19
N ASP A 347 -25.29 13.80 -5.50
CA ASP A 347 -25.28 15.19 -5.99
C ASP A 347 -26.60 15.90 -5.68
N SER A 348 -27.77 15.25 -5.89
CA SER A 348 -29.08 15.84 -5.60
C SER A 348 -29.29 16.04 -4.10
N TYR A 349 -28.89 15.04 -3.30
CA TYR A 349 -29.01 15.12 -1.84
C TYR A 349 -28.12 16.21 -1.24
N ALA A 350 -26.88 16.33 -1.71
CA ALA A 350 -25.95 17.38 -1.28
C ALA A 350 -26.47 18.82 -1.58
N LYS A 351 -27.34 18.98 -2.59
CA LYS A 351 -27.93 20.29 -2.93
C LYS A 351 -29.17 20.64 -2.11
N SER A 352 -29.92 19.64 -1.69
CA SER A 352 -31.21 19.83 -1.00
C SER A 352 -31.13 19.82 0.53
N HIS A 353 -30.00 19.35 1.07
CA HIS A 353 -29.77 19.18 2.50
C HIS A 353 -28.49 19.88 2.97
N SER A 354 -28.39 20.11 4.29
CA SER A 354 -27.17 20.66 4.89
C SER A 354 -26.03 19.66 4.87
N ASN A 355 -24.79 20.17 5.02
CA ASN A 355 -23.59 19.33 5.08
C ASN A 355 -23.63 18.36 6.27
N GLU A 356 -24.23 18.76 7.39
CA GLU A 356 -24.42 17.97 8.59
C GLU A 356 -25.42 16.83 8.35
N GLU A 357 -26.55 17.10 7.70
CA GLU A 357 -27.56 16.08 7.36
C GLU A 357 -27.01 15.05 6.38
N LEU A 358 -26.24 15.49 5.39
CA LEU A 358 -25.59 14.60 4.42
C LEU A 358 -24.55 13.69 5.10
N ALA A 359 -23.71 14.24 5.97
CA ALA A 359 -22.73 13.46 6.73
C ALA A 359 -23.43 12.45 7.67
N GLU A 360 -24.51 12.89 8.34
CA GLU A 360 -25.29 12.04 9.22
C GLU A 360 -26.01 10.91 8.45
N LEU A 361 -26.56 11.20 7.26
CA LEU A 361 -27.15 10.17 6.41
C LEU A 361 -26.12 9.10 6.07
N ILE A 362 -24.94 9.51 5.58
CA ILE A 362 -23.89 8.58 5.18
C ILE A 362 -23.50 7.70 6.37
N GLU A 363 -23.20 8.29 7.54
CA GLU A 363 -22.78 7.52 8.71
C GLU A 363 -23.85 6.58 9.26
N LYS A 364 -25.11 7.02 9.33
CA LYS A 364 -26.20 6.21 9.87
C LYS A 364 -26.71 5.12 8.91
N SER A 365 -26.55 5.33 7.60
CA SER A 365 -27.04 4.41 6.58
C SER A 365 -26.00 3.38 6.14
N LYS A 366 -24.78 3.43 6.68
CA LYS A 366 -23.74 2.43 6.42
C LYS A 366 -24.22 1.05 6.82
N GLN A 367 -24.20 0.12 5.89
CA GLN A 367 -24.53 -1.29 6.10
C GLN A 367 -23.39 -2.17 5.62
N ASP A 368 -23.14 -3.26 6.35
CA ASP A 368 -22.28 -4.31 5.83
C ASP A 368 -22.93 -5.01 4.61
N PHE A 369 -22.12 -5.64 3.77
CA PHE A 369 -22.59 -6.24 2.52
C PHE A 369 -23.58 -7.39 2.72
N ILE A 370 -23.55 -8.10 3.85
CA ILE A 370 -24.51 -9.19 4.16
C ILE A 370 -25.88 -8.58 4.44
N THR A 371 -25.92 -7.56 5.29
CA THR A 371 -27.14 -6.83 5.61
C THR A 371 -27.74 -6.18 4.37
N PHE A 372 -26.89 -5.54 3.56
CA PHE A 372 -27.31 -4.92 2.31
C PHE A 372 -27.87 -5.95 1.31
N LYS A 373 -27.13 -7.03 1.01
CA LYS A 373 -27.62 -8.09 0.09
C LYS A 373 -28.91 -8.73 0.61
N ALA A 374 -28.98 -8.95 1.92
CA ALA A 374 -30.19 -9.50 2.53
C ALA A 374 -31.39 -8.54 2.37
N SER A 375 -31.23 -7.25 2.67
CA SER A 375 -32.34 -6.26 2.56
C SER A 375 -32.86 -6.17 1.13
N VAL A 376 -31.95 -6.04 0.16
CA VAL A 376 -32.31 -5.92 -1.27
C VAL A 376 -33.01 -7.18 -1.81
N LEU A 377 -32.45 -8.36 -1.51
CA LEU A 377 -32.97 -9.61 -2.05
C LEU A 377 -34.23 -10.12 -1.31
N MET A 378 -34.49 -9.63 -0.07
CA MET A 378 -35.71 -9.92 0.67
C MET A 378 -36.88 -8.97 0.32
N THR A 379 -36.58 -7.83 -0.31
CA THR A 379 -37.62 -6.89 -0.73
C THR A 379 -38.61 -7.54 -1.73
N GLY A 380 -39.89 -7.62 -1.38
CA GLY A 380 -40.93 -8.28 -2.20
C GLY A 380 -40.92 -9.82 -2.16
N MET A 381 -40.24 -10.43 -1.18
CA MET A 381 -40.31 -11.86 -0.93
C MET A 381 -41.34 -12.14 0.17
N ASP A 382 -42.44 -12.83 -0.19
CA ASP A 382 -43.16 -13.67 0.76
C ASP A 382 -42.20 -14.75 1.29
N ASP A 383 -42.52 -15.40 2.43
CA ASP A 383 -41.73 -16.42 3.11
C ASP A 383 -41.47 -17.69 2.22
N ASP A 384 -40.86 -17.49 1.02
CA ASP A 384 -40.58 -18.56 0.07
C ASP A 384 -39.18 -19.19 0.41
N PRO A 385 -39.15 -20.45 0.90
CA PRO A 385 -37.91 -21.11 1.29
C PRO A 385 -36.91 -21.28 0.14
N ILE A 386 -37.39 -21.35 -1.11
CA ILE A 386 -36.52 -21.52 -2.28
C ILE A 386 -35.73 -20.22 -2.54
N LYS A 387 -36.46 -19.09 -2.45
CA LYS A 387 -35.83 -17.78 -2.63
C LYS A 387 -34.84 -17.48 -1.50
N LYS A 388 -35.22 -17.79 -0.24
CA LYS A 388 -34.34 -17.67 0.94
C LYS A 388 -33.07 -18.49 0.77
N SER A 389 -33.18 -19.72 0.27
CA SER A 389 -32.00 -20.58 0.03
C SER A 389 -31.06 -20.03 -1.05
N LYS A 390 -31.60 -19.41 -2.13
CA LYS A 390 -30.80 -18.75 -3.17
C LYS A 390 -30.06 -17.54 -2.61
N LEU A 391 -30.75 -16.69 -1.84
CA LEU A 391 -30.16 -15.54 -1.17
C LEU A 391 -28.96 -15.94 -0.29
N ILE A 392 -29.15 -16.96 0.56
CA ILE A 392 -28.07 -17.44 1.43
C ILE A 392 -26.86 -17.90 0.61
N ARG A 393 -27.09 -18.63 -0.50
CA ARG A 393 -26.02 -19.06 -1.38
C ARG A 393 -25.28 -17.88 -2.02
N GLU A 394 -25.96 -16.84 -2.48
CA GLU A 394 -25.36 -15.64 -3.03
C GLU A 394 -24.47 -14.91 -1.99
N VAL A 395 -24.97 -14.80 -0.75
CA VAL A 395 -24.18 -14.22 0.35
C VAL A 395 -22.94 -15.08 0.66
N VAL A 396 -23.11 -16.40 0.80
CA VAL A 396 -21.98 -17.33 1.03
C VAL A 396 -20.99 -17.33 -0.13
N GLN A 397 -21.47 -17.14 -1.36
CA GLN A 397 -20.59 -16.98 -2.53
C GLN A 397 -19.73 -15.73 -2.40
N SER A 398 -20.27 -14.60 -1.94
CA SER A 398 -19.47 -13.40 -1.68
C SER A 398 -18.47 -13.60 -0.54
N VAL A 399 -18.87 -14.23 0.57
CA VAL A 399 -17.96 -14.61 1.66
C VAL A 399 -16.79 -15.49 1.13
N SER A 400 -17.05 -16.38 0.16
CA SER A 400 -16.03 -17.24 -0.43
C SER A 400 -14.95 -16.48 -1.25
N LEU A 401 -15.17 -15.20 -1.55
CA LEU A 401 -14.22 -14.34 -2.26
C LEU A 401 -13.17 -13.72 -1.34
N ILE A 402 -13.49 -13.59 -0.06
CA ILE A 402 -12.59 -12.98 0.93
C ILE A 402 -11.32 -13.83 1.05
N PRO A 403 -10.10 -13.27 0.86
CA PRO A 403 -8.87 -14.04 0.88
C PRO A 403 -8.50 -14.54 2.30
N ASP A 404 -8.75 -13.73 3.34
CA ASP A 404 -8.40 -14.04 4.71
C ASP A 404 -9.34 -15.05 5.34
N GLN A 405 -8.77 -16.13 5.92
CA GLN A 405 -9.53 -17.22 6.51
C GLN A 405 -10.25 -16.81 7.81
N ILE A 406 -9.63 -15.95 8.62
CA ILE A 406 -10.21 -15.51 9.89
C ILE A 406 -11.42 -14.63 9.62
N THR A 407 -11.27 -13.66 8.72
CA THR A 407 -12.35 -12.79 8.28
C THR A 407 -13.52 -13.59 7.70
N ARG A 408 -13.23 -14.62 6.85
CA ARG A 408 -14.29 -15.53 6.36
C ARG A 408 -15.04 -16.22 7.49
N SER A 409 -14.33 -16.68 8.53
CA SER A 409 -14.96 -17.37 9.67
C SER A 409 -15.89 -16.44 10.47
N VAL A 410 -15.51 -15.19 10.66
CA VAL A 410 -16.35 -14.17 11.31
C VAL A 410 -17.61 -13.92 10.48
N TYR A 411 -17.48 -13.75 9.17
CA TYR A 411 -18.64 -13.56 8.29
C TYR A 411 -19.54 -14.79 8.20
N VAL A 412 -19.02 -16.01 8.32
CA VAL A 412 -19.84 -17.24 8.41
C VAL A 412 -20.73 -17.22 9.66
N GLN A 413 -20.19 -16.76 10.81
CA GLN A 413 -20.98 -16.60 12.04
C GLN A 413 -22.07 -15.55 11.89
N GLU A 414 -21.76 -14.40 11.28
CA GLU A 414 -22.73 -13.35 11.01
C GLU A 414 -23.83 -13.79 10.04
N VAL A 415 -23.49 -14.53 8.97
CA VAL A 415 -24.48 -15.12 8.05
C VAL A 415 -25.38 -16.12 8.79
N ALA A 416 -24.80 -17.02 9.59
CA ALA A 416 -25.54 -18.00 10.37
C ALA A 416 -26.55 -17.33 11.31
N LYS A 417 -26.11 -16.30 12.04
CA LYS A 417 -26.94 -15.50 12.94
C LYS A 417 -28.05 -14.75 12.19
N LYS A 418 -27.71 -14.08 11.08
CA LYS A 418 -28.64 -13.26 10.29
C LYS A 418 -29.80 -14.06 9.70
N PHE A 419 -29.54 -15.30 9.26
CA PHE A 419 -30.52 -16.17 8.59
C PHE A 419 -31.11 -17.26 9.49
N ASP A 420 -30.75 -17.26 10.78
CA ASP A 420 -31.16 -18.25 11.78
C ASP A 420 -30.84 -19.69 11.33
N MET A 421 -29.55 -19.90 10.95
CA MET A 421 -29.04 -21.19 10.48
C MET A 421 -27.87 -21.68 11.34
N GLN A 422 -27.68 -23.01 11.35
CA GLN A 422 -26.49 -23.56 11.99
C GLN A 422 -25.23 -23.16 11.27
N GLU A 423 -24.21 -22.64 11.97
CA GLU A 423 -22.91 -22.23 11.44
C GLU A 423 -22.25 -23.36 10.61
N ARG A 424 -22.40 -24.61 11.06
CA ARG A 424 -21.89 -25.80 10.35
C ARG A 424 -22.47 -25.94 8.94
N THR A 425 -23.74 -25.59 8.73
CA THR A 425 -24.38 -25.64 7.42
C THR A 425 -23.79 -24.61 6.47
N ILE A 426 -23.59 -23.37 6.93
CA ILE A 426 -22.97 -22.30 6.16
C ILE A 426 -21.51 -22.63 5.85
N SER A 427 -20.74 -23.13 6.85
CA SER A 427 -19.34 -23.57 6.67
C SER A 427 -19.21 -24.67 5.64
N ASN A 428 -20.10 -25.67 5.63
CA ASN A 428 -20.07 -26.74 4.66
C ASN A 428 -20.33 -26.24 3.22
N GLU A 429 -21.27 -25.29 3.05
CA GLU A 429 -21.53 -24.70 1.74
C GLU A 429 -20.35 -23.85 1.26
N LEU A 430 -19.75 -23.06 2.16
CA LEU A 430 -18.52 -22.30 1.89
C LEU A 430 -17.37 -23.23 1.44
N MET A 431 -17.16 -24.34 2.14
CA MET A 431 -16.10 -25.32 1.79
C MET A 431 -16.33 -25.95 0.42
N LYS A 432 -17.59 -26.24 0.03
CA LYS A 432 -17.92 -26.70 -1.32
C LYS A 432 -17.54 -25.68 -2.38
N LEU A 433 -17.86 -24.40 -2.15
CA LEU A 433 -17.52 -23.32 -3.07
C LEU A 433 -16.00 -23.16 -3.21
N LEU A 434 -15.25 -23.19 -2.11
CA LEU A 434 -13.78 -23.11 -2.12
C LEU A 434 -13.14 -24.27 -2.88
N ARG A 435 -13.60 -25.52 -2.64
CA ARG A 435 -13.14 -26.72 -3.38
C ARG A 435 -13.46 -26.62 -4.87
N SER A 436 -14.64 -26.12 -5.24
CA SER A 436 -15.01 -25.96 -6.66
C SER A 436 -14.15 -24.92 -7.38
N LYS A 437 -13.69 -23.89 -6.67
CA LYS A 437 -12.75 -22.88 -7.20
C LYS A 437 -11.34 -23.46 -7.36
N ALA A 438 -10.85 -24.22 -6.38
CA ALA A 438 -9.56 -24.93 -6.46
C ALA A 438 -9.53 -25.88 -7.66
N ASN A 439 -10.58 -26.67 -7.87
CA ASN A 439 -10.69 -27.60 -9.02
C ASN A 439 -10.81 -26.92 -10.40
N LYS A 440 -11.22 -25.65 -10.46
CA LYS A 440 -11.25 -24.87 -11.72
C LYS A 440 -9.91 -24.20 -12.04
N GLY A 441 -9.07 -23.97 -11.02
CA GLY A 441 -7.69 -23.45 -11.18
C GLY A 441 -6.67 -24.50 -11.62
N ASP A 442 -6.91 -25.78 -11.30
CA ASP A 442 -5.96 -26.88 -11.50
C ASP A 442 -6.32 -27.77 -12.70
N ARG A 443 -6.32 -27.22 -13.91
CA ARG A 443 -6.16 -28.06 -15.11
C ARG A 443 -4.69 -28.22 -15.53
N PHE A 444 -3.76 -27.80 -14.73
CA PHE A 444 -2.31 -28.04 -14.88
C PHE A 444 -1.66 -28.23 -13.50
N SER A 445 -1.70 -29.43 -12.97
CA SER A 445 -0.66 -30.14 -12.22
C SER A 445 -1.23 -31.27 -11.36
N THR A 446 -0.74 -32.47 -11.66
CA THR A 446 -0.51 -33.73 -10.91
C THR A 446 -1.29 -34.03 -9.62
N GLN A 447 -1.82 -35.25 -9.67
CA GLN A 447 -2.40 -36.11 -8.63
C GLN A 447 -1.70 -36.03 -7.26
N TYR A 448 -2.49 -35.76 -6.21
CA TYR A 448 -2.23 -36.25 -4.86
C TYR A 448 -3.52 -36.75 -4.22
N GLU A 449 -3.46 -37.98 -3.71
CA GLU A 449 -4.56 -38.71 -3.03
C GLU A 449 -4.85 -38.08 -1.65
N PRO A 450 -6.10 -38.15 -1.14
CA PRO A 450 -6.47 -37.56 0.14
C PRO A 450 -6.21 -38.52 1.29
N GLN A 451 -5.39 -38.11 2.26
CA GLN A 451 -5.38 -38.71 3.59
C GLN A 451 -6.32 -37.95 4.53
N GLU A 452 -7.29 -38.68 5.07
CA GLU A 452 -8.12 -38.24 6.18
C GLU A 452 -7.30 -38.18 7.47
N SER A 453 -7.24 -37.03 8.11
CA SER A 453 -7.05 -36.97 9.57
C SER A 453 -7.52 -35.63 10.11
N VAL A 454 -8.44 -35.70 11.07
CA VAL A 454 -8.97 -34.59 11.85
C VAL A 454 -7.95 -34.27 12.96
N PRO A 455 -7.42 -33.06 13.05
CA PRO A 455 -6.65 -32.65 14.23
C PRO A 455 -7.57 -32.04 15.29
N LYS A 456 -7.46 -32.56 16.49
CA LYS A 456 -8.00 -31.96 17.71
C LYS A 456 -7.35 -30.61 17.98
N VAL A 457 -8.20 -29.65 18.34
CA VAL A 457 -7.81 -28.33 18.84
C VAL A 457 -6.85 -28.48 20.03
N GLN A 458 -5.61 -28.05 19.89
CA GLN A 458 -4.70 -27.81 20.99
C GLN A 458 -4.26 -26.35 21.00
N ASN A 459 -4.29 -25.77 22.18
CA ASN A 459 -4.03 -24.39 22.56
C ASN A 459 -2.87 -23.72 21.77
N GLN A 460 -3.22 -22.75 20.91
CA GLN A 460 -2.27 -21.93 20.13
C GLN A 460 -1.51 -20.88 20.96
N SER A 461 -1.79 -20.73 22.25
CA SER A 461 -1.14 -19.71 23.10
C SER A 461 0.33 -19.96 23.42
N SER A 462 0.82 -21.21 23.30
CA SER A 462 2.23 -21.54 23.60
C SER A 462 3.19 -21.41 22.42
N LEU A 463 2.68 -21.50 21.18
CA LEU A 463 3.50 -21.39 19.95
C LEU A 463 3.78 -19.93 19.57
N ALA A 464 2.80 -19.05 19.75
CA ALA A 464 2.98 -17.62 19.49
C ALA A 464 3.97 -16.96 20.47
N GLN A 465 3.97 -17.39 21.78
CA GLN A 465 4.95 -16.89 22.75
C GLN A 465 6.37 -17.44 22.54
N LYS A 466 6.53 -18.60 21.86
CA LYS A 466 7.85 -19.16 21.54
C LYS A 466 8.46 -18.54 20.28
N SER A 467 7.66 -18.26 19.26
CA SER A 467 8.15 -17.57 18.04
C SER A 467 8.66 -16.17 18.34
N ILE A 468 7.99 -15.43 19.22
CA ILE A 468 8.42 -14.08 19.66
C ILE A 468 9.78 -14.10 20.35
N LYS A 469 10.08 -15.15 21.16
CA LYS A 469 11.39 -15.24 21.84
C LYS A 469 12.56 -15.53 20.91
N ASN A 470 12.36 -16.31 19.86
CA ASN A 470 13.42 -16.61 18.88
C ASN A 470 13.75 -15.40 18.04
N GLU A 471 12.77 -14.62 17.66
CA GLU A 471 12.92 -13.41 16.88
C GLU A 471 13.83 -12.35 17.54
N GLU A 472 13.82 -12.27 18.89
CA GLU A 472 14.71 -11.36 19.64
C GLU A 472 16.20 -11.71 19.48
N TYR A 473 16.56 -13.01 19.45
CA TYR A 473 17.95 -13.43 19.28
C TYR A 473 18.46 -13.29 17.85
N GLU A 474 17.57 -13.52 16.90
CA GLU A 474 17.85 -13.25 15.47
C GLU A 474 18.05 -11.75 15.23
N LEU A 475 17.15 -10.93 15.78
CA LEU A 475 17.22 -9.48 15.71
C LEU A 475 18.56 -8.95 16.26
N ASP A 476 19.02 -9.47 17.38
CA ASP A 476 20.26 -8.99 18.00
C ASP A 476 21.49 -9.24 17.12
N LEU A 477 21.57 -10.39 16.45
CA LEU A 477 22.64 -10.68 15.50
C LEU A 477 22.60 -9.75 14.28
N ILE A 478 21.42 -9.59 13.68
CA ILE A 478 21.25 -8.69 12.52
C ILE A 478 21.55 -7.24 12.91
N ARG A 479 21.19 -6.82 14.11
CA ARG A 479 21.53 -5.50 14.65
C ARG A 479 23.06 -5.30 14.71
N PHE A 480 23.82 -6.28 15.22
CA PHE A 480 25.28 -6.20 15.23
C PHE A 480 25.89 -6.14 13.83
N MET A 481 25.34 -6.93 12.89
CA MET A 481 25.83 -6.91 11.50
C MET A 481 25.58 -5.56 10.82
N ILE A 482 24.45 -4.91 11.09
CA ILE A 482 24.07 -3.62 10.48
C ILE A 482 24.83 -2.45 11.13
N LEU A 483 24.86 -2.38 12.47
CA LEU A 483 25.38 -1.22 13.20
C LEU A 483 26.89 -1.26 13.37
N PHE A 484 27.47 -2.44 13.56
CA PHE A 484 28.89 -2.63 13.89
C PHE A 484 29.62 -3.54 12.89
N GLY A 485 28.98 -3.91 11.80
CA GLY A 485 29.45 -4.95 10.89
C GLY A 485 30.84 -4.70 10.30
N SER A 486 31.19 -3.45 10.04
CA SER A 486 32.51 -3.05 9.51
C SER A 486 33.59 -2.86 10.57
N GLU A 487 33.25 -2.92 11.87
CA GLU A 487 34.26 -2.74 12.93
C GLU A 487 35.13 -3.97 13.08
N GLU A 488 36.42 -3.73 13.29
CA GLU A 488 37.41 -4.80 13.52
C GLU A 488 37.35 -5.24 14.97
N VAL A 489 37.32 -6.55 15.18
CA VAL A 489 37.41 -7.19 16.50
C VAL A 489 38.64 -8.09 16.58
N LEU A 490 39.24 -8.14 17.79
CA LEU A 490 40.34 -9.01 18.09
C LEU A 490 39.84 -10.35 18.64
N ILE A 491 40.12 -11.43 17.91
CA ILE A 491 39.80 -12.79 18.38
C ILE A 491 40.94 -13.25 19.28
N PRO A 492 40.70 -13.54 20.57
CA PRO A 492 41.71 -14.07 21.47
C PRO A 492 42.20 -15.47 20.97
N SER A 493 43.44 -15.59 20.62
CA SER A 493 44.11 -16.87 20.25
C SER A 493 45.41 -17.04 21.02
N ASN A 494 45.76 -18.30 21.32
CA ASN A 494 46.94 -18.61 22.13
C ASN A 494 48.29 -18.28 21.43
N GLU A 495 48.32 -18.03 20.11
CA GLU A 495 49.57 -17.87 19.37
C GLU A 495 49.69 -16.58 18.53
N ASN A 496 48.58 -15.98 18.12
CA ASN A 496 48.52 -14.68 17.43
C ASN A 496 47.11 -14.10 17.50
N GLU A 497 46.98 -12.82 17.83
CA GLU A 497 45.74 -12.08 17.73
C GLU A 497 45.26 -11.99 16.29
N LYS A 498 44.16 -12.64 15.93
CA LYS A 498 43.55 -12.56 14.59
C LYS A 498 42.53 -11.43 14.56
N LYS A 499 42.65 -10.51 13.62
CA LYS A 499 41.66 -9.49 13.36
C LYS A 499 40.66 -9.97 12.32
N CYS A 500 39.39 -9.70 12.53
CA CYS A 500 38.34 -9.84 11.53
C CYS A 500 37.24 -8.80 11.77
N CYS A 501 36.39 -8.53 10.77
CA CYS A 501 35.25 -7.66 10.98
C CYS A 501 34.10 -8.45 11.65
N VAL A 502 33.16 -7.72 12.28
CA VAL A 502 32.02 -8.32 12.97
C VAL A 502 31.16 -9.17 12.02
N ILE A 503 30.94 -8.74 10.76
CA ILE A 503 30.22 -9.52 9.76
C ILE A 503 30.91 -10.86 9.52
N GLU A 504 32.22 -10.85 9.28
CA GLU A 504 33.01 -12.09 9.06
C GLU A 504 32.94 -13.02 10.28
N LEU A 505 33.02 -12.46 11.50
CA LEU A 505 32.93 -13.24 12.73
C LEU A 505 31.59 -13.96 12.84
N ILE A 506 30.48 -13.25 12.62
CA ILE A 506 29.13 -13.82 12.72
C ILE A 506 28.92 -14.86 11.62
N CYS A 507 29.19 -14.53 10.36
CA CYS A 507 29.02 -15.46 9.24
C CYS A 507 29.87 -16.73 9.43
N ASN A 508 31.14 -16.62 9.80
CA ASN A 508 31.99 -17.78 10.06
C ASN A 508 31.51 -18.66 11.22
N GLU A 509 30.95 -18.05 12.27
CA GLU A 509 30.44 -18.82 13.43
C GLU A 509 29.09 -19.49 13.14
N LEU A 510 28.24 -18.90 12.30
CA LEU A 510 26.97 -19.51 11.92
C LEU A 510 27.15 -20.59 10.84
N SER A 511 28.02 -20.36 9.85
CA SER A 511 28.32 -21.32 8.77
C SER A 511 28.96 -22.61 9.30
N LYS A 512 29.76 -22.55 10.39
CA LYS A 512 30.34 -23.74 11.02
C LYS A 512 29.30 -24.75 11.51
N ASP A 513 28.14 -24.26 11.93
CA ASP A 513 27.06 -25.08 12.51
C ASP A 513 25.83 -25.15 11.57
N GLU A 514 25.96 -24.70 10.31
CA GLU A 514 24.93 -24.66 9.28
C GLU A 514 23.62 -24.00 9.75
N LEU A 515 23.72 -22.94 10.58
CA LEU A 515 22.59 -22.25 11.19
C LEU A 515 22.03 -21.17 10.27
N THR A 516 20.70 -21.12 10.18
CA THR A 516 19.96 -20.14 9.39
C THR A 516 18.94 -19.39 10.24
N PHE A 517 18.49 -18.24 9.74
CA PHE A 517 17.45 -17.43 10.37
C PHE A 517 16.06 -17.95 10.03
N ASP A 518 15.15 -17.96 10.99
CA ASP A 518 13.75 -18.37 10.78
C ASP A 518 12.92 -17.22 10.20
N ASN A 519 13.18 -15.99 10.65
CA ASN A 519 12.53 -14.79 10.09
C ASN A 519 13.05 -14.53 8.68
N GLU A 520 12.11 -14.46 7.73
CA GLU A 520 12.43 -14.31 6.29
C GLU A 520 13.18 -12.99 5.98
N GLN A 521 12.82 -11.89 6.65
CA GLN A 521 13.48 -10.60 6.46
C GLN A 521 14.92 -10.63 6.97
N TYR A 522 15.16 -11.25 8.13
CA TYR A 522 16.51 -11.37 8.69
C TYR A 522 17.39 -12.31 7.87
N ARG A 523 16.81 -13.38 7.33
CA ARG A 523 17.47 -14.29 6.40
C ARG A 523 17.91 -13.56 5.14
N GLN A 524 17.01 -12.78 4.51
CA GLN A 524 17.38 -11.98 3.33
C GLN A 524 18.52 -11.00 3.58
N ILE A 525 18.54 -10.35 4.75
CA ILE A 525 19.62 -9.45 5.13
C ILE A 525 20.94 -10.23 5.34
N TYR A 526 20.88 -11.39 6.00
CA TYR A 526 22.03 -12.26 6.23
C TYR A 526 22.63 -12.78 4.91
N ASP A 527 21.79 -13.28 4.00
CA ASP A 527 22.20 -13.77 2.68
C ASP A 527 22.91 -12.68 1.85
N MET A 528 22.44 -11.42 1.98
CA MET A 528 23.12 -10.28 1.33
C MET A 528 24.53 -10.04 1.93
N PHE A 529 24.70 -10.14 3.24
CA PHE A 529 26.00 -10.02 3.89
C PHE A 529 26.93 -11.15 3.49
N GLU A 530 26.45 -12.40 3.49
CA GLU A 530 27.22 -13.58 3.07
C GLU A 530 27.74 -13.44 1.64
N LYS A 531 26.85 -13.04 0.73
CA LYS A 531 27.21 -12.73 -0.66
C LYS A 531 28.21 -11.58 -0.76
N GLY A 532 28.06 -10.54 0.05
CA GLY A 532 29.03 -9.44 0.12
C GLY A 532 30.43 -9.90 0.51
N ILE A 533 30.55 -10.85 1.47
CA ILE A 533 31.84 -11.44 1.85
C ILE A 533 32.45 -12.24 0.69
N GLU A 534 31.65 -13.06 -0.02
CA GLU A 534 32.12 -13.83 -1.18
C GLU A 534 32.60 -12.92 -2.30
N GLU A 535 31.97 -11.77 -2.52
CA GLU A 535 32.34 -10.78 -3.53
C GLU A 535 33.44 -9.80 -3.05
N ASN A 536 33.95 -9.94 -1.81
CA ASN A 536 34.87 -9.01 -1.14
C ASN A 536 34.35 -7.56 -1.07
N VAL A 537 33.01 -7.40 -0.90
CA VAL A 537 32.33 -6.11 -0.74
C VAL A 537 31.80 -6.01 0.67
N LEU A 538 32.30 -5.04 1.44
CA LEU A 538 31.80 -4.80 2.80
C LEU A 538 30.50 -4.00 2.73
N LEU A 539 29.36 -4.65 3.05
CA LEU A 539 28.07 -4.00 3.09
C LEU A 539 27.90 -3.22 4.41
N THR A 540 27.33 -2.01 4.31
CA THR A 540 27.07 -1.12 5.45
C THR A 540 25.59 -0.77 5.53
N ALA A 541 25.13 -0.16 6.63
CA ALA A 541 23.75 0.35 6.76
C ALA A 541 23.35 1.25 5.58
N SER A 542 24.30 2.03 5.03
CA SER A 542 24.07 2.88 3.84
C SER A 542 23.69 2.10 2.58
N TYR A 543 24.20 0.89 2.41
CA TYR A 543 23.82 0.02 1.31
C TYR A 543 22.34 -0.39 1.42
N PHE A 544 21.94 -0.86 2.59
CA PHE A 544 20.55 -1.32 2.82
C PHE A 544 19.52 -0.18 2.69
N LYS A 545 19.89 1.06 3.02
CA LYS A 545 19.02 2.24 2.86
C LYS A 545 18.71 2.60 1.40
N LYS A 546 19.48 2.09 0.45
CA LYS A 546 19.31 2.34 -0.99
C LYS A 546 18.52 1.24 -1.71
N LEU A 547 18.10 0.20 -1.01
CA LEU A 547 17.36 -0.91 -1.59
C LEU A 547 15.93 -0.50 -1.98
N GLU A 548 15.40 -1.15 -3.02
CA GLU A 548 14.00 -1.00 -3.42
C GLU A 548 13.04 -1.60 -2.38
N ASN A 549 13.50 -2.57 -1.59
CA ASN A 549 12.70 -3.23 -0.56
C ASN A 549 12.56 -2.31 0.67
N GLN A 550 11.45 -1.57 0.71
CA GLN A 550 11.18 -0.59 1.76
C GLN A 550 10.99 -1.19 3.16
N SER A 551 10.62 -2.47 3.26
CA SER A 551 10.57 -3.17 4.55
C SER A 551 11.96 -3.26 5.17
N ILE A 552 12.99 -3.61 4.38
CA ILE A 552 14.39 -3.64 4.85
C ILE A 552 14.89 -2.22 5.15
N VAL A 553 14.59 -1.25 4.29
CA VAL A 553 14.99 0.16 4.50
C VAL A 553 14.41 0.72 5.81
N SER A 554 13.12 0.51 6.06
CA SER A 554 12.45 0.97 7.28
C SER A 554 13.01 0.27 8.52
N PHE A 555 13.26 -1.03 8.44
CA PHE A 555 13.86 -1.81 9.52
C PHE A 555 15.27 -1.30 9.87
N VAL A 556 16.17 -1.15 8.89
CA VAL A 556 17.53 -0.66 9.11
C VAL A 556 17.52 0.77 9.68
N SER A 557 16.69 1.65 9.13
CA SER A 557 16.53 3.03 9.63
C SER A 557 16.01 3.05 11.07
N SER A 558 15.15 2.11 11.44
CA SER A 558 14.63 2.01 12.81
C SER A 558 15.72 1.57 13.80
N LEU A 559 16.63 0.68 13.41
CA LEU A 559 17.76 0.27 14.25
C LEU A 559 18.68 1.45 14.53
N GLU A 560 19.04 2.24 13.49
CA GLU A 560 19.87 3.44 13.68
C GLU A 560 19.20 4.55 14.52
N SER A 561 17.87 4.65 14.45
CA SER A 561 17.13 5.68 15.19
C SER A 561 16.97 5.35 16.68
N ASN A 562 17.06 4.09 17.05
CA ASN A 562 16.89 3.62 18.43
C ASN A 562 18.19 3.68 19.27
N GLU A 563 19.31 4.13 18.69
CA GLU A 563 20.52 4.40 19.48
C GLU A 563 20.22 5.51 20.51
N ILE A 564 20.19 5.12 21.78
CA ILE A 564 19.99 6.04 22.91
C ILE A 564 21.38 6.64 23.21
N GLU A 565 21.60 7.87 22.78
CA GLU A 565 22.72 8.66 23.28
C GLU A 565 22.46 9.04 24.74
N LEU A 566 23.27 8.53 25.64
CA LEU A 566 23.21 8.95 27.03
C LEU A 566 23.62 10.42 27.14
N SER A 567 22.78 11.22 27.80
CA SER A 567 23.07 12.64 28.02
C SER A 567 24.44 12.82 28.68
N TYR A 568 25.28 13.70 28.14
CA TYR A 568 26.58 14.05 28.68
C TYR A 568 26.54 14.45 30.18
N ASN A 569 25.38 14.83 30.70
CA ASN A 569 25.10 15.16 32.09
C ASN A 569 25.33 13.96 33.04
N TRP A 570 25.22 12.71 32.58
CA TRP A 570 25.51 11.53 33.41
C TRP A 570 26.96 11.48 33.81
N ILE A 571 27.87 11.81 32.91
CA ILE A 571 29.31 11.87 33.18
C ILE A 571 29.64 13.12 33.99
N GLN A 572 29.19 14.33 33.56
CA GLN A 572 29.56 15.58 34.18
C GLN A 572 28.94 15.84 35.57
N LYS A 573 27.65 15.50 35.75
CA LYS A 573 26.94 15.75 37.03
C LYS A 573 27.00 14.61 38.04
N TYR A 574 27.04 13.36 37.53
CA TYR A 574 26.86 12.19 38.40
C TYR A 574 28.08 11.26 38.42
N ASN A 575 29.15 11.54 37.66
CA ASN A 575 30.34 10.69 37.52
C ASN A 575 30.03 9.22 37.18
N ILE A 576 28.94 8.98 36.47
CA ILE A 576 28.51 7.64 36.05
C ILE A 576 29.08 7.39 34.65
N TYR A 577 30.09 6.52 34.59
CA TYR A 577 30.70 6.06 33.35
C TYR A 577 29.99 4.75 32.95
N THR A 578 29.25 4.78 31.85
CA THR A 578 28.69 3.58 31.24
C THR A 578 29.61 3.11 30.13
N LYS A 579 29.93 1.82 30.10
CA LYS A 579 30.65 1.21 28.97
C LYS A 579 29.69 1.14 27.78
N SER A 580 30.12 1.61 26.63
CA SER A 580 29.38 1.41 25.38
C SER A 580 29.50 -0.04 24.89
N GLU A 581 28.61 -0.48 24.03
CA GLU A 581 28.70 -1.82 23.39
C GLU A 581 30.02 -1.93 22.60
N SER A 582 30.48 -0.84 22.00
CA SER A 582 31.75 -0.76 21.27
C SER A 582 32.98 -1.02 22.15
N ASP A 583 32.95 -0.71 23.44
CA ASP A 583 34.08 -0.95 24.36
C ASP A 583 34.40 -2.44 24.59
N ASN A 584 33.41 -3.32 24.39
CA ASN A 584 33.56 -4.78 24.53
C ASN A 584 32.90 -5.54 23.37
N LEU A 585 33.01 -5.04 22.16
CA LEU A 585 32.27 -5.49 20.99
C LEU A 585 32.40 -6.99 20.73
N TYR A 586 33.64 -7.53 20.75
CA TYR A 586 33.87 -8.96 20.59
C TYR A 586 33.06 -9.82 21.59
N LYS A 587 33.07 -9.45 22.87
CA LYS A 587 32.36 -10.19 23.90
C LYS A 587 30.84 -10.10 23.74
N SER A 588 30.34 -8.93 23.35
CA SER A 588 28.92 -8.69 23.10
C SER A 588 28.43 -9.52 21.91
N VAL A 589 29.14 -9.48 20.79
CA VAL A 589 28.84 -10.28 19.59
C VAL A 589 28.88 -11.79 19.90
N MET A 590 29.93 -12.28 20.58
CA MET A 590 30.03 -13.70 20.92
C MET A 590 28.92 -14.15 21.87
N ASN A 591 28.50 -13.31 22.80
CA ASN A 591 27.36 -13.62 23.67
C ASN A 591 26.06 -13.74 22.87
N SER A 592 25.81 -12.87 21.90
CA SER A 592 24.64 -12.96 21.03
C SER A 592 24.69 -14.21 20.15
N ILE A 593 25.84 -14.57 19.59
CA ILE A 593 26.04 -15.83 18.85
C ILE A 593 25.74 -17.04 19.76
N TYR A 594 26.28 -17.08 20.97
CA TYR A 594 26.03 -18.20 21.89
C TYR A 594 24.56 -18.27 22.34
N ASN A 595 23.90 -17.13 22.55
CA ASN A 595 22.46 -17.09 22.83
C ASN A 595 21.64 -17.67 21.68
N PHE A 596 21.94 -17.27 20.45
CA PHE A 596 21.26 -17.78 19.25
C PHE A 596 21.47 -19.30 19.10
N LYS A 597 22.73 -19.79 19.17
CA LYS A 597 23.04 -21.21 19.15
C LYS A 597 22.34 -22.00 20.26
N TYR A 598 22.32 -21.45 21.48
CA TYR A 598 21.63 -22.07 22.62
C TYR A 598 20.14 -22.26 22.35
N HIS A 599 19.48 -21.28 21.79
CA HIS A 599 18.05 -21.36 21.47
C HIS A 599 17.75 -22.34 20.33
N LYS A 600 18.56 -22.37 19.27
CA LYS A 600 18.43 -23.37 18.21
C LYS A 600 18.59 -24.81 18.74
N VAL A 601 19.54 -25.03 19.64
CA VAL A 601 19.72 -26.34 20.32
C VAL A 601 18.50 -26.66 21.20
N ASP A 602 17.94 -25.69 21.92
CA ASP A 602 16.74 -25.90 22.74
C ASP A 602 15.52 -26.29 21.91
N GLU A 603 15.36 -25.72 20.73
CA GLU A 603 14.31 -26.10 19.77
C GLU A 603 14.48 -27.54 19.25
N LEU A 604 15.72 -27.90 18.87
CA LEU A 604 16.02 -29.26 18.43
C LEU A 604 15.74 -30.27 19.54
N LEU A 605 16.15 -29.98 20.75
CA LEU A 605 15.85 -30.81 21.91
C LEU A 605 14.34 -30.96 22.17
N LEU A 606 13.57 -29.90 21.98
CA LEU A 606 12.12 -29.94 22.10
C LEU A 606 11.49 -30.83 21.02
N LYS A 607 11.97 -30.73 19.76
CA LYS A 607 11.50 -31.58 18.65
C LYS A 607 11.79 -33.07 18.96
N ILE A 608 13.03 -33.40 19.32
CA ILE A 608 13.42 -34.77 19.66
C ILE A 608 12.60 -35.32 20.86
N LYS A 609 12.39 -34.54 21.91
CA LYS A 609 11.53 -34.92 23.05
C LYS A 609 10.08 -35.19 22.65
N ASN A 610 9.54 -34.40 21.71
CA ASN A 610 8.20 -34.63 21.18
C ASN A 610 8.14 -35.86 20.26
N GLU A 611 9.18 -36.12 19.48
CA GLU A 611 9.30 -37.32 18.65
C GLU A 611 9.38 -38.59 19.54
N ILE A 612 10.23 -38.59 20.56
CA ILE A 612 10.31 -39.68 21.56
C ILE A 612 8.95 -39.92 22.22
N LYS A 613 8.22 -38.85 22.56
CA LYS A 613 6.92 -38.96 23.25
C LYS A 613 5.80 -39.48 22.34
N ASN A 614 5.85 -39.19 21.05
CA ASN A 614 4.79 -39.52 20.08
C ASN A 614 5.10 -40.75 19.22
N SER A 615 6.33 -41.25 19.27
CA SER A 615 6.75 -42.37 18.43
C SER A 615 6.21 -43.71 18.95
N LYS A 616 5.65 -44.51 18.02
CA LYS A 616 5.47 -45.97 18.12
C LYS A 616 6.65 -46.69 17.45
N SER A 617 7.85 -46.12 17.55
CA SER A 617 9.04 -46.53 16.80
C SER A 617 9.64 -47.82 17.37
N SER A 618 10.45 -48.51 16.55
CA SER A 618 11.23 -49.66 16.97
C SER A 618 12.26 -49.29 18.06
N ASP A 619 12.69 -50.25 18.86
CA ASP A 619 13.66 -50.03 19.95
C ASP A 619 14.99 -49.40 19.46
N ASP A 620 15.42 -49.70 18.22
CA ASP A 620 16.64 -49.15 17.62
C ASP A 620 16.49 -47.66 17.26
N GLU A 621 15.33 -47.23 16.73
CA GLU A 621 15.05 -45.81 16.46
C GLU A 621 14.96 -44.99 17.75
N MET A 622 14.40 -45.56 18.80
CA MET A 622 14.31 -44.93 20.12
C MET A 622 15.72 -44.73 20.74
N LEU A 623 16.61 -45.70 20.59
CA LEU A 623 18.02 -45.58 21.05
C LEU A 623 18.77 -44.48 20.28
N THR A 624 18.53 -44.35 19.00
CA THR A 624 19.12 -43.28 18.16
C THR A 624 18.68 -41.89 18.62
N LEU A 625 17.38 -41.69 18.82
CA LEU A 625 16.83 -40.40 19.29
C LEU A 625 17.32 -40.03 20.69
N LEU A 626 17.44 -41.03 21.60
CA LEU A 626 18.03 -40.82 22.94
C LEU A 626 19.52 -40.42 22.85
N GLY A 627 20.27 -41.02 21.94
CA GLY A 627 21.67 -40.66 21.66
C GLY A 627 21.82 -39.21 21.17
N GLU A 628 20.96 -38.80 20.24
CA GLU A 628 20.91 -37.43 19.75
C GLU A 628 20.51 -36.43 20.85
N GLN A 629 19.50 -36.78 21.68
CA GLN A 629 19.11 -35.96 22.81
C GLN A 629 20.27 -35.72 23.77
N MET A 630 21.01 -36.78 24.15
CA MET A 630 22.18 -36.66 25.03
C MET A 630 23.29 -35.79 24.42
N SER A 631 23.51 -35.89 23.10
CA SER A 631 24.48 -35.06 22.37
C SER A 631 24.11 -33.58 22.44
N TYR A 632 22.88 -33.22 22.09
CA TYR A 632 22.39 -31.85 22.17
C TYR A 632 22.31 -31.30 23.59
N GLU A 633 22.01 -32.09 24.59
CA GLU A 633 22.07 -31.66 25.99
C GLU A 633 23.50 -31.33 26.47
N ARG A 634 24.52 -32.04 25.95
CA ARG A 634 25.93 -31.69 26.19
C ARG A 634 26.30 -30.35 25.54
N ILE A 635 25.89 -30.14 24.29
CA ILE A 635 26.12 -28.88 23.56
C ILE A 635 25.43 -27.72 24.29
N LYS A 636 24.16 -27.88 24.70
CA LYS A 636 23.41 -26.91 25.47
C LYS A 636 24.11 -26.54 26.79
N LYS A 637 24.67 -27.50 27.49
CA LYS A 637 25.43 -27.27 28.71
C LYS A 637 26.70 -26.46 28.43
N MET A 638 27.48 -26.84 27.42
CA MET A 638 28.68 -26.11 27.01
C MET A 638 28.39 -24.64 26.64
N LEU A 639 27.31 -24.39 25.92
CA LEU A 639 26.87 -23.02 25.58
C LEU A 639 26.42 -22.23 26.80
N SER A 640 25.73 -22.89 27.75
CA SER A 640 25.32 -22.29 29.02
C SER A 640 26.53 -21.89 29.87
N ASP A 641 27.56 -22.74 29.94
CA ASP A 641 28.80 -22.44 30.67
C ASP A 641 29.52 -21.24 30.06
N LYS A 642 29.57 -21.14 28.73
CA LYS A 642 30.12 -19.98 28.02
C LYS A 642 29.35 -18.67 28.27
N LEU A 643 28.02 -18.75 28.43
CA LEU A 643 27.15 -17.64 28.78
C LEU A 643 27.16 -17.27 30.26
N GLY A 644 27.88 -18.05 31.12
CA GLY A 644 27.91 -17.87 32.57
C GLY A 644 26.55 -18.17 33.24
N ARG A 645 25.69 -18.98 32.59
CA ARG A 645 24.39 -19.39 33.14
C ARG A 645 24.50 -20.65 33.95
N ILE A 646 23.88 -20.66 35.15
CA ILE A 646 23.78 -21.87 35.98
C ILE A 646 22.50 -22.60 35.56
N ILE A 647 22.64 -23.81 35.02
CA ILE A 647 21.49 -24.69 34.76
C ILE A 647 21.15 -25.37 36.11
N LEU A 648 20.07 -24.93 36.73
CA LEU A 648 19.47 -25.69 37.83
C LEU A 648 18.88 -26.98 37.21
N LYS A 649 19.36 -28.16 37.72
CA LYS A 649 18.86 -29.49 37.33
C LYS A 649 17.43 -29.73 37.81
#